data_cf37e040c1d48076e121755dbf11c80f
#
_entry.id   cf37e040c1d48076e121755dbf11c80f
#
_cell.length_a   1.000
_cell.length_b   1.000
_cell.length_c   1.000
_cell.angle_alpha   90.00
_cell.angle_beta   90.00
_cell.angle_gamma   90.00
#
_symmetry.space_group_name_H-M   'P 1'
#
loop_
_entity.id
_entity.type
_entity.pdbx_description
1 polymer ?
#
loop_
_entity_poly.entity_id
_entity_poly.type
_entity_poly.pdbx_seq_one_letter_code
_entity_poly.pdbx_strand_id
1 'polypeptide(L)'
;MQRQANARILRIRIPADRPRVAAIAATAFVQPALVLAEAAAAVLARVATAVLVRTAVAVLARVATAVLIRAAAAVVALWSLTIAGADPCRVYASEPPGSEQAGREQAGSEQSIGDRAGLALFETKIRPILVKHCWECHSAAAARQGRLKGELRLDTRAAWERGGASGPAVVAGQPEQSLLLDALRHEGLAMPPDRKLPAEVITSFTDWIARGAPSPATLVADAADNDVVAAPRRGMSLEQARGFWSFQPVRSAVPPDVRDPSWSLGALDRHILVAIEQAGLAPAPPAEPRSLARRLYFDLIGLPPSPEEIDIFLADCERDVYGTARLGVAIERTVERLLASPRFGERWGRHWLDVARYADSNGRDRNVYFHHAHRYRNYVIEAVNADLPYDQFVREQIAGDLLPASNASEADRLRIATGFLAVGGKAYEEAKPEVFRMDVIDELMDTMGRSILGLSIGCARCHDHKFDPLPTADYYALAGVFRSTQLLYGYGPKGIKSNVHTHSELFAIGPHAAERGPSGLAYLAELQRLTLVQNTARSDRYRVVRQVAAKRQELAALSAAKAETVAEERVRREAEIAELDRKIQEWDRTVKAAEDALQAAFDSPPPQPDWAMGARERLAGEDCRIHLRGETTNLGDVVPRGIPRVLAQVFAGDGSSADIRVPSDTSGRLQLAEWLSSPRNPLTPRVQANRIWLKLFGGAIVATPDDFGATGAAPSHPELLSDLAHRFLRGGWSNKSLVREMMLSQTYRQASVSDSSAADPDNKWLARMRPRRLEAEAFRDAIKWVAGTLDSHPPPEGAEFLAKHNPYREDEYRTFKPLFEPRDIEHNRRSVYLPVIRGVLPPILGLFDFASPERTVALRDESTVPAQALFLLNNPWMEQQARDAARRLLSDRTLLD
;
A
#
# COMPACT_ATOMS: atom_id res chain seq x y z
N MET A 1 11.25 -34.33 48.07
CA MET A 1 10.49 -35.40 48.82
C MET A 1 10.46 -36.65 47.95
N GLN A 2 11.27 -37.64 48.41
CA GLN A 2 11.25 -39.02 47.92
C GLN A 2 9.98 -39.74 48.33
N ARG A 3 9.41 -40.52 47.40
CA ARG A 3 8.83 -41.85 47.68
C ARG A 3 8.20 -42.46 46.43
N GLN A 4 8.78 -43.57 46.02
CA GLN A 4 8.18 -44.82 45.53
C GLN A 4 7.40 -44.81 44.21
N ALA A 5 8.05 -45.36 43.18
CA ALA A 5 7.39 -46.12 42.11
C ALA A 5 8.03 -47.51 42.07
N ASN A 6 7.25 -48.52 42.43
CA ASN A 6 7.64 -49.94 42.41
C ASN A 6 7.75 -50.42 40.95
N ALA A 7 8.92 -50.90 40.57
CA ALA A 7 9.15 -51.70 39.37
C ALA A 7 8.79 -53.16 39.61
N ARG A 8 7.76 -53.66 38.93
CA ARG A 8 7.50 -55.12 38.81
C ARG A 8 8.45 -55.70 37.76
N ILE A 9 9.47 -56.42 38.25
CA ILE A 9 10.36 -57.24 37.40
C ILE A 9 9.63 -58.52 37.05
N LEU A 10 9.32 -58.70 35.76
CA LEU A 10 8.84 -59.96 35.19
C LEU A 10 10.02 -60.93 35.13
N ARG A 11 10.05 -62.05 35.99
CA ARG A 11 10.99 -63.11 35.90
C ARG A 11 10.60 -64.07 34.78
N ILE A 12 11.31 -64.00 33.66
CA ILE A 12 11.26 -65.04 32.62
C ILE A 12 12.29 -66.10 32.98
N ARG A 13 11.82 -67.33 33.22
CA ARG A 13 12.69 -68.53 33.40
C ARG A 13 13.20 -68.99 32.03
N ILE A 14 14.51 -68.97 31.81
CA ILE A 14 15.18 -69.49 30.62
C ILE A 14 15.70 -70.88 30.95
N PRO A 15 15.47 -71.96 30.16
CA PRO A 15 16.06 -73.23 30.34
C PRO A 15 17.56 -73.25 30.02
N ALA A 16 18.35 -73.89 30.86
CA ALA A 16 19.78 -73.99 30.73
C ALA A 16 20.15 -75.04 29.66
N ASP A 17 20.21 -74.65 28.38
CA ASP A 17 21.01 -75.38 27.36
C ASP A 17 21.00 -74.55 26.04
N ARG A 18 22.04 -73.74 25.89
CA ARG A 18 22.76 -73.31 24.65
C ARG A 18 23.49 -71.99 24.82
N PRO A 19 24.78 -71.90 24.86
CA PRO A 19 25.54 -70.67 25.13
C PRO A 19 25.59 -69.71 23.93
N ARG A 20 25.05 -70.05 22.75
CA ARG A 20 25.05 -69.12 21.59
C ARG A 20 23.86 -68.19 21.46
N VAL A 21 22.77 -68.42 22.18
CA VAL A 21 21.55 -67.53 22.13
C VAL A 21 21.68 -66.39 23.13
N ALA A 22 22.43 -66.50 24.19
CA ALA A 22 22.67 -65.46 25.19
C ALA A 22 23.51 -64.28 24.62
N ALA A 23 24.43 -64.54 23.69
CA ALA A 23 25.29 -63.54 23.10
C ALA A 23 24.53 -62.66 22.08
N ILE A 24 23.53 -63.23 21.37
CA ILE A 24 22.71 -62.47 20.37
C ILE A 24 21.64 -61.60 21.07
N ALA A 25 21.11 -62.03 22.22
CA ALA A 25 20.14 -61.23 22.98
C ALA A 25 20.80 -60.03 23.68
N ALA A 26 22.07 -60.19 24.15
CA ALA A 26 22.79 -59.08 24.77
C ALA A 26 23.17 -57.97 23.77
N THR A 27 23.55 -58.34 22.55
CA THR A 27 23.87 -57.39 21.49
C THR A 27 22.64 -56.71 20.87
N ALA A 28 21.48 -57.35 20.82
CA ALA A 28 20.27 -56.82 20.22
C ALA A 28 19.51 -55.78 21.08
N PHE A 29 19.69 -55.82 22.42
CA PHE A 29 18.95 -54.93 23.35
C PHE A 29 19.81 -53.89 24.06
N VAL A 30 21.09 -54.16 24.27
CA VAL A 30 21.96 -53.27 25.06
C VAL A 30 22.52 -52.15 24.17
N GLN A 31 22.88 -52.43 22.92
CA GLN A 31 23.37 -51.37 21.99
C GLN A 31 22.29 -50.29 21.65
N PRO A 32 21.04 -50.62 21.32
CA PRO A 32 20.02 -49.60 21.10
C PRO A 32 19.69 -48.76 22.34
N ALA A 33 19.73 -49.37 23.51
CA ALA A 33 19.48 -48.66 24.80
C ALA A 33 20.62 -47.68 25.13
N LEU A 34 21.89 -48.04 24.84
CA LEU A 34 23.03 -47.15 25.03
C LEU A 34 22.96 -45.96 24.06
N VAL A 35 22.67 -46.20 22.80
CA VAL A 35 22.52 -45.14 21.78
C VAL A 35 21.37 -44.19 22.10
N LEU A 36 20.25 -44.70 22.62
CA LEU A 36 19.14 -43.88 23.08
C LEU A 36 19.50 -43.06 24.33
N ALA A 37 20.26 -43.62 25.27
CA ALA A 37 20.72 -42.90 26.44
C ALA A 37 21.74 -41.80 26.10
N GLU A 38 22.66 -42.04 25.16
CA GLU A 38 23.59 -41.02 24.65
C GLU A 38 22.86 -39.94 23.84
N ALA A 39 21.90 -40.28 23.01
CA ALA A 39 21.08 -39.33 22.30
C ALA A 39 20.24 -38.43 23.26
N ALA A 40 19.66 -39.05 24.31
CA ALA A 40 18.92 -38.29 25.31
C ALA A 40 19.83 -37.36 26.13
N ALA A 41 21.03 -37.80 26.48
CA ALA A 41 22.02 -36.98 27.18
C ALA A 41 22.50 -35.80 26.29
N ALA A 42 22.72 -36.04 24.99
CA ALA A 42 23.08 -35.00 24.04
C ALA A 42 21.95 -33.94 23.84
N VAL A 43 20.70 -34.37 23.83
CA VAL A 43 19.53 -33.46 23.77
C VAL A 43 19.44 -32.65 25.07
N LEU A 44 19.56 -33.25 26.23
CA LEU A 44 19.54 -32.57 27.52
C LEU A 44 20.69 -31.55 27.65
N ALA A 45 21.88 -31.89 27.18
CA ALA A 45 23.04 -30.99 27.18
C ALA A 45 22.78 -29.77 26.25
N ARG A 46 22.17 -29.99 25.06
CA ARG A 46 21.81 -28.91 24.16
C ARG A 46 20.72 -28.02 24.72
N VAL A 47 19.71 -28.57 25.39
CA VAL A 47 18.66 -27.80 26.04
C VAL A 47 19.22 -26.96 27.19
N ALA A 48 20.09 -27.56 28.03
CA ALA A 48 20.74 -26.83 29.11
C ALA A 48 21.64 -25.69 28.61
N THR A 49 22.39 -25.91 27.53
CA THR A 49 23.20 -24.88 26.88
C THR A 49 22.32 -23.76 26.30
N ALA A 50 21.23 -24.11 25.64
CA ALA A 50 20.29 -23.12 25.09
C ALA A 50 19.62 -22.27 26.19
N VAL A 51 19.28 -22.85 27.32
CA VAL A 51 18.72 -22.12 28.47
C VAL A 51 19.78 -21.21 29.10
N LEU A 52 21.02 -21.67 29.25
CA LEU A 52 22.13 -20.86 29.76
C LEU A 52 22.47 -19.68 28.84
N VAL A 53 22.48 -19.89 27.52
CA VAL A 53 22.71 -18.82 26.54
C VAL A 53 21.56 -17.81 26.56
N ARG A 54 20.30 -18.26 26.64
CA ARG A 54 19.14 -17.32 26.74
C ARG A 54 19.17 -16.49 28.01
N THR A 55 19.55 -17.08 29.16
CA THR A 55 19.64 -16.29 30.41
C THR A 55 20.82 -15.32 30.36
N ALA A 56 21.97 -15.74 29.83
CA ALA A 56 23.10 -14.84 29.65
C ALA A 56 22.82 -13.68 28.72
N VAL A 57 22.15 -13.92 27.57
CA VAL A 57 21.75 -12.88 26.63
C VAL A 57 20.74 -11.91 27.29
N ALA A 58 19.78 -12.41 28.06
CA ALA A 58 18.80 -11.56 28.75
C ALA A 58 19.46 -10.69 29.81
N VAL A 59 20.45 -11.20 30.53
CA VAL A 59 21.23 -10.42 31.51
C VAL A 59 22.10 -9.38 30.82
N LEU A 60 22.78 -9.73 29.73
CA LEU A 60 23.60 -8.80 28.93
C LEU A 60 22.76 -7.69 28.32
N ALA A 61 21.55 -8.02 27.81
CA ALA A 61 20.62 -7.02 27.27
C ALA A 61 20.18 -6.04 28.36
N ARG A 62 19.86 -6.48 29.57
CA ARG A 62 19.50 -5.61 30.69
C ARG A 62 20.65 -4.73 31.13
N VAL A 63 21.87 -5.25 31.18
CA VAL A 63 23.07 -4.47 31.52
C VAL A 63 23.35 -3.44 30.42
N ALA A 64 23.28 -3.81 29.14
CA ALA A 64 23.46 -2.89 28.02
C ALA A 64 22.41 -1.75 28.03
N THR A 65 21.14 -2.09 28.31
CA THR A 65 20.08 -1.09 28.42
C THR A 65 20.32 -0.14 29.60
N ALA A 66 20.75 -0.64 30.75
CA ALA A 66 21.10 0.19 31.92
C ALA A 66 22.30 1.12 31.66
N VAL A 67 23.30 0.63 30.90
CA VAL A 67 24.47 1.44 30.48
C VAL A 67 24.06 2.52 29.49
N LEU A 68 23.22 2.19 28.51
CA LEU A 68 22.71 3.16 27.54
C LEU A 68 21.85 4.25 28.18
N ILE A 69 20.99 3.91 29.15
CA ILE A 69 20.19 4.87 29.90
C ILE A 69 21.10 5.82 30.73
N ARG A 70 22.15 5.28 31.35
CA ARG A 70 23.11 6.10 32.10
C ARG A 70 23.97 6.98 31.20
N ALA A 71 24.36 6.49 30.04
CA ALA A 71 25.09 7.27 29.03
C ALA A 71 24.20 8.39 28.48
N ALA A 72 22.93 8.12 28.15
CA ALA A 72 21.97 9.13 27.73
C ALA A 72 21.74 10.20 28.80
N ALA A 73 21.59 9.81 30.06
CA ALA A 73 21.48 10.74 31.20
C ALA A 73 22.72 11.61 31.39
N ALA A 74 23.92 11.05 31.19
CA ALA A 74 25.16 11.79 31.23
C ALA A 74 25.32 12.79 30.09
N VAL A 75 24.89 12.43 28.88
CA VAL A 75 24.86 13.34 27.72
C VAL A 75 23.88 14.50 27.95
N VAL A 76 22.70 14.22 28.48
CA VAL A 76 21.73 15.26 28.84
C VAL A 76 22.27 16.17 29.93
N ALA A 77 22.96 15.65 30.96
CA ALA A 77 23.57 16.44 32.01
C ALA A 77 24.76 17.30 31.49
N LEU A 78 25.56 16.78 30.58
CA LEU A 78 26.63 17.53 29.88
C LEU A 78 26.04 18.64 29.01
N TRP A 79 24.95 18.37 28.31
CA TRP A 79 24.25 19.36 27.48
C TRP A 79 23.64 20.48 28.35
N SER A 80 23.13 20.15 29.54
CA SER A 80 22.60 21.15 30.46
C SER A 80 23.70 22.04 31.08
N LEU A 81 24.93 21.53 31.25
CA LEU A 81 26.07 22.27 31.73
C LEU A 81 26.71 23.16 30.64
N THR A 82 26.60 22.81 29.34
CA THR A 82 27.11 23.62 28.24
C THR A 82 26.20 24.81 27.89
N ILE A 83 24.93 24.76 28.26
CA ILE A 83 23.97 25.88 28.03
C ILE A 83 24.06 26.95 29.13
N ALA A 84 24.64 26.63 30.31
CA ALA A 84 24.77 27.54 31.42
C ALA A 84 26.05 28.39 31.47
N GLY A 85 26.93 28.28 30.47
CA GLY A 85 28.26 28.91 30.53
C GLY A 85 28.77 29.50 29.22
N ALA A 86 27.96 30.24 28.46
CA ALA A 86 28.47 30.99 27.33
C ALA A 86 27.94 32.44 27.34
N ASP A 87 28.81 33.29 27.84
CA ASP A 87 28.75 34.73 27.59
C ASP A 87 29.12 35.06 26.14
N PRO A 88 28.44 35.98 25.46
CA PRO A 88 28.68 36.33 24.08
C PRO A 88 29.89 37.26 23.93
N CYS A 89 31.01 36.74 23.58
CA CYS A 89 32.21 37.54 23.21
C CYS A 89 32.38 37.69 21.69
N ARG A 90 32.27 38.92 21.26
CA ARG A 90 32.75 39.62 20.04
C ARG A 90 33.70 38.81 19.13
N VAL A 91 33.29 38.71 17.88
CA VAL A 91 34.24 38.55 16.78
C VAL A 91 34.15 39.78 15.86
N TYR A 92 35.30 40.45 15.68
CA TYR A 92 35.50 41.52 14.73
C TYR A 92 35.48 40.95 13.30
N ALA A 93 34.75 41.56 12.42
CA ALA A 93 34.90 41.43 10.98
C ALA A 93 35.07 42.84 10.39
N SER A 94 36.14 43.03 9.61
CA SER A 94 36.49 44.23 8.89
C SER A 94 35.55 44.51 7.72
N GLU A 95 35.08 45.76 7.63
CA GLU A 95 34.33 46.33 6.53
C GLU A 95 35.19 46.63 5.28
N PRO A 96 34.61 46.52 4.08
CA PRO A 96 35.01 47.35 2.92
C PRO A 96 34.00 48.48 2.69
N PRO A 97 34.41 49.61 2.13
CA PRO A 97 33.68 50.84 2.14
C PRO A 97 32.65 51.02 0.99
N GLY A 98 31.53 51.59 1.30
CA GLY A 98 30.79 52.52 0.46
C GLY A 98 29.60 51.96 -0.34
N SER A 99 28.38 52.24 0.17
CA SER A 99 27.31 52.95 -0.57
C SER A 99 26.09 53.18 0.35
N GLU A 100 25.76 54.45 0.49
CA GLU A 100 24.53 54.94 1.14
C GLU A 100 23.30 54.57 0.30
N GLN A 101 22.64 53.49 0.62
CA GLN A 101 21.24 53.24 0.24
C GLN A 101 20.58 52.01 0.94
N ALA A 102 21.18 51.43 2.01
CA ALA A 102 20.67 50.23 2.68
C ALA A 102 19.87 50.49 3.99
N GLY A 103 19.37 51.67 4.20
CA GLY A 103 18.74 52.05 5.48
C GLY A 103 17.21 51.84 5.62
N ARG A 104 16.55 51.23 4.66
CA ARG A 104 15.08 51.05 4.70
C ARG A 104 14.56 49.59 4.58
N GLU A 105 15.37 48.61 4.35
CA GLU A 105 14.92 47.20 4.19
C GLU A 105 15.11 46.29 5.41
N GLN A 106 15.90 46.69 6.41
CA GLN A 106 16.14 45.83 7.58
C GLN A 106 15.04 45.92 8.68
N ALA A 107 14.22 46.96 8.70
CA ALA A 107 13.08 47.07 9.63
C ALA A 107 11.88 46.19 9.24
N GLY A 108 11.82 45.68 7.98
CA GLY A 108 10.75 44.81 7.50
C GLY A 108 10.95 43.32 7.75
N SER A 109 12.18 42.84 7.99
CA SER A 109 12.48 41.42 8.10
C SER A 109 12.31 40.83 9.51
N GLU A 110 12.52 41.61 10.56
CA GLU A 110 12.29 41.14 11.94
C GLU A 110 10.81 41.12 12.31
N GLN A 111 9.99 42.04 11.80
CA GLN A 111 8.54 42.01 11.96
C GLN A 111 7.91 40.82 11.22
N SER A 112 8.46 40.37 10.09
CA SER A 112 7.92 39.22 9.34
C SER A 112 8.18 37.87 10.00
N ILE A 113 9.23 37.72 10.79
CA ILE A 113 9.58 36.46 11.50
C ILE A 113 8.73 36.31 12.77
N GLY A 114 8.48 37.41 13.50
CA GLY A 114 7.60 37.44 14.65
C GLY A 114 6.15 37.11 14.28
N ASP A 115 5.66 37.64 13.18
CA ASP A 115 4.31 37.36 12.65
C ASP A 115 4.13 35.88 12.24
N ARG A 116 5.13 35.26 11.62
CA ARG A 116 5.07 33.83 11.22
C ARG A 116 5.02 32.89 12.43
N ALA A 117 5.81 33.15 13.46
CA ALA A 117 5.81 32.32 14.67
C ALA A 117 4.49 32.48 15.47
N GLY A 118 3.94 33.69 15.53
CA GLY A 118 2.66 33.95 16.17
C GLY A 118 1.47 33.37 15.41
N LEU A 119 1.50 33.42 14.08
CA LEU A 119 0.52 32.75 13.22
C LEU A 119 0.58 31.24 13.36
N ALA A 120 1.77 30.65 13.44
CA ALA A 120 1.93 29.22 13.70
C ALA A 120 1.36 28.81 15.07
N LEU A 121 1.60 29.62 16.11
CA LEU A 121 1.02 29.42 17.43
C LEU A 121 -0.52 29.48 17.39
N PHE A 122 -1.08 30.45 16.65
CA PHE A 122 -2.52 30.58 16.48
C PHE A 122 -3.12 29.35 15.83
N GLU A 123 -2.58 28.88 14.69
CA GLU A 123 -3.12 27.76 13.93
C GLU A 123 -3.00 26.42 14.67
N THR A 124 -1.87 26.20 15.38
CA THR A 124 -1.58 24.91 15.99
C THR A 124 -2.18 24.76 17.39
N LYS A 125 -2.30 25.85 18.17
CA LYS A 125 -2.75 25.79 19.57
C LYS A 125 -4.00 26.61 19.87
N ILE A 126 -4.14 27.81 19.33
CA ILE A 126 -5.24 28.72 19.71
C ILE A 126 -6.53 28.39 18.96
N ARG A 127 -6.48 28.33 17.61
CA ARG A 127 -7.67 28.08 16.80
C ARG A 127 -8.35 26.75 17.15
N PRO A 128 -7.68 25.61 17.33
CA PRO A 128 -8.34 24.37 17.72
C PRO A 128 -9.15 24.48 19.02
N ILE A 129 -8.66 25.25 19.98
CA ILE A 129 -9.35 25.49 21.27
C ILE A 129 -10.57 26.40 21.05
N LEU A 130 -10.43 27.49 20.28
CA LEU A 130 -11.53 28.39 19.98
C LEU A 130 -12.66 27.64 19.24
N VAL A 131 -12.32 26.80 18.25
CA VAL A 131 -13.28 25.97 17.51
C VAL A 131 -14.01 25.01 18.44
N LYS A 132 -13.25 24.31 19.29
CA LYS A 132 -13.77 23.23 20.11
C LYS A 132 -14.62 23.70 21.28
N HIS A 133 -14.27 24.83 21.88
CA HIS A 133 -14.82 25.27 23.17
C HIS A 133 -15.52 26.60 23.15
N CYS A 134 -15.37 27.42 22.09
CA CYS A 134 -15.88 28.81 22.10
C CYS A 134 -16.85 29.08 20.94
N TRP A 135 -16.58 28.60 19.72
CA TRP A 135 -17.34 29.02 18.54
C TRP A 135 -18.76 28.48 18.48
N GLU A 136 -19.10 27.46 19.25
CA GLU A 136 -20.49 27.00 19.37
C GLU A 136 -21.43 28.10 19.87
N CYS A 137 -20.94 28.98 20.76
CA CYS A 137 -21.70 30.13 21.32
C CYS A 137 -21.17 31.50 20.87
N HIS A 138 -19.94 31.58 20.33
CA HIS A 138 -19.26 32.87 20.07
C HIS A 138 -18.75 32.91 18.60
N SER A 139 -19.63 32.70 17.62
CA SER A 139 -19.32 32.79 16.19
C SER A 139 -20.44 33.40 15.37
N ALA A 140 -20.17 33.75 14.10
CA ALA A 140 -21.17 34.19 13.15
C ALA A 140 -22.27 33.14 12.94
N ALA A 141 -21.91 31.86 12.97
CA ALA A 141 -22.87 30.77 12.87
C ALA A 141 -23.80 30.74 14.10
N ALA A 142 -23.28 30.95 15.30
CA ALA A 142 -24.07 31.06 16.52
C ALA A 142 -25.02 32.28 16.47
N ALA A 143 -24.55 33.40 15.94
CA ALA A 143 -25.38 34.59 15.75
C ALA A 143 -26.56 34.36 14.82
N ARG A 144 -26.32 33.73 13.66
CA ARG A 144 -27.40 33.36 12.69
C ARG A 144 -28.42 32.37 13.27
N GLN A 145 -28.02 31.56 14.24
CA GLN A 145 -28.86 30.56 14.89
C GLN A 145 -29.51 31.09 16.18
N GLY A 146 -29.37 32.40 16.53
CA GLY A 146 -29.90 32.97 17.74
C GLY A 146 -29.26 32.47 19.04
N ARG A 147 -28.06 31.84 18.95
CA ARG A 147 -27.32 31.23 20.06
C ARG A 147 -26.14 32.08 20.53
N LEU A 148 -25.91 33.25 19.95
CA LEU A 148 -24.82 34.15 20.34
C LEU A 148 -24.97 34.58 21.81
N LYS A 149 -23.91 34.38 22.59
CA LYS A 149 -23.87 34.80 24.02
C LYS A 149 -23.02 36.04 24.19
N GLY A 150 -23.50 36.97 25.01
CA GLY A 150 -22.78 38.19 25.40
C GLY A 150 -22.44 39.12 24.21
N GLU A 151 -23.15 38.99 23.09
CA GLU A 151 -22.88 39.71 21.84
C GLU A 151 -21.44 39.57 21.30
N LEU A 152 -20.71 38.59 21.87
CA LEU A 152 -19.29 38.34 21.58
C LEU A 152 -19.11 37.35 20.47
N ARG A 153 -18.29 37.72 19.47
CA ARG A 153 -17.79 36.79 18.46
C ARG A 153 -16.27 36.61 18.62
N LEU A 154 -15.80 35.37 18.52
CA LEU A 154 -14.39 34.99 18.63
C LEU A 154 -13.87 34.34 17.35
N ASP A 155 -14.64 34.46 16.26
CA ASP A 155 -14.35 33.82 14.98
C ASP A 155 -13.69 34.76 13.94
N THR A 156 -13.50 36.05 14.29
CA THR A 156 -12.73 37.00 13.49
C THR A 156 -11.92 37.94 14.36
N ARG A 157 -10.77 38.43 13.87
CA ARG A 157 -9.92 39.39 14.56
C ARG A 157 -10.69 40.68 14.93
N ALA A 158 -11.33 41.28 13.94
CA ALA A 158 -12.12 42.49 14.15
C ALA A 158 -13.25 42.29 15.19
N ALA A 159 -13.80 41.07 15.30
CA ALA A 159 -14.87 40.81 16.24
C ALA A 159 -14.38 40.68 17.70
N TRP A 160 -13.28 39.98 17.93
CA TRP A 160 -12.77 39.87 19.32
C TRP A 160 -12.08 41.15 19.81
N GLU A 161 -11.48 41.95 18.90
CA GLU A 161 -10.95 43.28 19.24
C GLU A 161 -12.08 44.28 19.53
N ARG A 162 -13.19 44.23 18.79
CA ARG A 162 -14.42 45.01 19.12
C ARG A 162 -15.03 44.51 20.42
N GLY A 163 -15.01 43.22 20.67
CA GLY A 163 -15.57 42.55 21.86
C GLY A 163 -17.09 42.38 21.81
N GLY A 164 -17.66 42.10 22.99
CA GLY A 164 -19.08 41.90 23.20
C GLY A 164 -19.65 42.95 24.18
N ALA A 165 -20.75 42.60 24.87
CA ALA A 165 -21.43 43.50 25.81
C ALA A 165 -20.53 43.96 26.98
N SER A 166 -19.45 43.24 27.28
CA SER A 166 -18.50 43.56 28.39
C SER A 166 -17.23 44.29 27.94
N GLY A 167 -17.08 44.56 26.64
CA GLY A 167 -15.90 45.20 26.06
C GLY A 167 -15.03 44.30 25.22
N PRO A 168 -13.81 44.74 24.81
CA PRO A 168 -12.88 43.96 23.97
C PRO A 168 -12.49 42.64 24.63
N ALA A 169 -12.65 41.53 23.88
CA ALA A 169 -12.27 40.22 24.39
C ALA A 169 -10.75 40.00 24.35
N VAL A 170 -10.09 40.55 23.34
CA VAL A 170 -8.64 40.47 23.14
C VAL A 170 -8.10 41.86 22.82
N VAL A 171 -7.13 42.30 23.61
CA VAL A 171 -6.37 43.55 23.38
C VAL A 171 -4.97 43.13 22.92
N ALA A 172 -4.66 43.38 21.66
CA ALA A 172 -3.40 42.91 21.04
C ALA A 172 -2.17 43.45 21.79
N GLY A 173 -1.25 42.56 22.19
CA GLY A 173 -0.05 42.91 22.95
C GLY A 173 -0.28 43.16 24.44
N GLN A 174 -1.53 43.09 24.93
CA GLN A 174 -1.86 43.38 26.33
C GLN A 174 -2.69 42.26 26.99
N PRO A 175 -2.03 41.17 27.43
CA PRO A 175 -2.70 40.03 28.06
C PRO A 175 -3.58 40.43 29.27
N GLU A 176 -3.07 41.27 30.13
CA GLU A 176 -3.75 41.71 31.37
C GLU A 176 -4.99 42.61 31.15
N GLN A 177 -5.20 43.11 29.93
CA GLN A 177 -6.38 43.88 29.55
C GLN A 177 -7.35 43.08 28.67
N SER A 178 -7.06 41.81 28.46
CA SER A 178 -7.84 40.94 27.58
C SER A 178 -8.84 40.12 28.38
N LEU A 179 -10.13 40.47 28.34
CA LEU A 179 -11.22 39.80 29.05
C LEU A 179 -11.31 38.28 28.76
N LEU A 180 -10.78 37.84 27.61
CA LEU A 180 -10.72 36.43 27.27
C LEU A 180 -9.85 35.65 28.28
N LEU A 181 -8.75 36.21 28.75
CA LEU A 181 -7.90 35.53 29.75
C LEU A 181 -8.55 35.47 31.13
N ASP A 182 -9.25 36.56 31.59
CA ASP A 182 -10.00 36.55 32.86
C ASP A 182 -11.08 35.45 32.80
N ALA A 183 -11.78 35.34 31.66
CA ALA A 183 -12.79 34.33 31.46
C ALA A 183 -12.19 32.89 31.44
N LEU A 184 -11.03 32.67 30.81
CA LEU A 184 -10.33 31.36 30.81
C LEU A 184 -9.74 31.01 32.19
N ARG A 185 -9.33 32.00 32.98
CA ARG A 185 -8.85 31.87 34.37
C ARG A 185 -9.99 31.66 35.35
N HIS A 186 -11.24 31.89 34.94
CA HIS A 186 -12.44 31.92 35.78
C HIS A 186 -12.37 33.03 36.84
N GLU A 187 -11.82 34.18 36.49
CA GLU A 187 -11.69 35.36 37.31
C GLU A 187 -12.80 36.39 36.92
N GLY A 188 -13.94 36.30 37.59
CA GLY A 188 -15.12 37.13 37.31
C GLY A 188 -16.07 36.53 36.26
N LEU A 189 -15.58 36.07 35.12
CA LEU A 189 -16.31 35.33 34.10
C LEU A 189 -15.74 33.90 33.99
N ALA A 190 -16.61 32.90 33.83
CA ALA A 190 -16.17 31.51 33.74
C ALA A 190 -16.46 30.96 32.32
N MET A 191 -15.40 30.78 31.49
CA MET A 191 -15.51 30.22 30.13
C MET A 191 -14.37 29.19 29.83
N PRO A 192 -14.65 28.02 29.24
CA PRO A 192 -15.99 27.48 29.02
C PRO A 192 -16.77 27.22 30.32
N PRO A 193 -18.13 27.30 30.27
CA PRO A 193 -18.95 27.23 31.50
C PRO A 193 -18.95 25.85 32.18
N ASP A 194 -18.60 24.79 31.46
CA ASP A 194 -18.62 23.40 31.93
C ASP A 194 -17.32 22.99 32.66
N ARG A 195 -16.19 23.67 32.35
CA ARG A 195 -14.89 23.34 32.97
C ARG A 195 -13.83 24.41 32.71
N LYS A 196 -12.88 24.51 33.63
CA LYS A 196 -11.68 25.33 33.46
C LYS A 196 -10.69 24.59 32.54
N LEU A 197 -10.08 25.31 31.61
CA LEU A 197 -9.06 24.75 30.69
C LEU A 197 -7.73 24.54 31.46
N PRO A 198 -6.88 23.58 31.01
CA PRO A 198 -5.55 23.36 31.58
C PRO A 198 -4.69 24.63 31.59
N ALA A 199 -3.83 24.80 32.59
CA ALA A 199 -2.97 25.97 32.73
C ALA A 199 -2.06 26.20 31.50
N GLU A 200 -1.57 25.13 30.86
CA GLU A 200 -0.76 25.20 29.64
C GLU A 200 -1.50 25.81 28.45
N VAL A 201 -2.82 25.57 28.35
CA VAL A 201 -3.67 26.19 27.35
C VAL A 201 -3.80 27.69 27.60
N ILE A 202 -4.06 28.09 28.86
CA ILE A 202 -4.17 29.49 29.27
C ILE A 202 -2.85 30.23 28.98
N THR A 203 -1.70 29.59 29.29
CA THR A 203 -0.37 30.12 28.98
C THR A 203 -0.21 30.35 27.48
N SER A 204 -0.66 29.41 26.65
CA SER A 204 -0.60 29.54 25.17
C SER A 204 -1.43 30.72 24.65
N PHE A 205 -2.60 31.01 25.27
CA PHE A 205 -3.39 32.22 24.96
C PHE A 205 -2.68 33.48 25.43
N THR A 206 -2.06 33.49 26.61
CA THR A 206 -1.28 34.61 27.13
C THR A 206 -0.13 34.96 26.18
N ASP A 207 0.65 33.94 25.76
CA ASP A 207 1.78 34.12 24.84
C ASP A 207 1.32 34.64 23.48
N TRP A 208 0.19 34.15 22.98
CA TRP A 208 -0.36 34.57 21.71
C TRP A 208 -0.82 36.02 21.73
N ILE A 209 -1.52 36.43 22.80
CA ILE A 209 -1.97 37.79 22.98
C ILE A 209 -0.79 38.76 23.16
N ALA A 210 0.22 38.37 23.96
CA ALA A 210 1.45 39.14 24.16
C ALA A 210 2.21 39.41 22.84
N ARG A 211 2.14 38.49 21.88
CA ARG A 211 2.70 38.65 20.52
C ARG A 211 1.84 39.52 19.60
N GLY A 212 0.80 40.18 20.08
CA GLY A 212 -0.11 41.01 19.29
C GLY A 212 -1.29 40.25 18.70
N ALA A 213 -1.62 39.09 19.23
CA ALA A 213 -2.74 38.22 18.78
C ALA A 213 -2.76 38.02 17.26
N PRO A 214 -1.65 37.63 16.62
CA PRO A 214 -1.61 37.46 15.18
C PRO A 214 -2.54 36.32 14.75
N SER A 215 -3.35 36.61 13.72
CA SER A 215 -4.29 35.64 13.13
C SER A 215 -4.36 35.87 11.63
N PRO A 216 -4.75 34.83 10.83
CA PRO A 216 -5.02 35.02 9.44
C PRO A 216 -6.06 36.12 9.19
N ALA A 217 -5.91 36.87 8.11
CA ALA A 217 -6.80 38.00 7.77
C ALA A 217 -8.27 37.57 7.60
N THR A 218 -8.52 36.29 7.32
CA THR A 218 -9.85 35.66 7.19
C THR A 218 -9.96 34.47 8.11
N LEU A 219 -10.67 34.60 9.25
CA LEU A 219 -10.99 33.49 10.15
C LEU A 219 -12.28 32.75 9.77
N VAL A 220 -13.25 33.47 9.18
CA VAL A 220 -14.50 32.92 8.60
C VAL A 220 -14.88 33.79 7.41
N ALA A 221 -15.23 33.21 6.29
CA ALA A 221 -15.82 33.92 5.17
C ALA A 221 -17.25 34.35 5.55
N ASP A 222 -17.51 35.65 5.75
CA ASP A 222 -18.86 36.19 5.87
C ASP A 222 -19.53 36.14 4.48
N ALA A 223 -20.49 35.23 4.34
CA ALA A 223 -21.35 35.19 3.16
C ALA A 223 -22.46 36.22 3.24
N ALA A 224 -22.12 37.53 3.25
CA ALA A 224 -23.04 38.59 3.06
C ALA A 224 -22.31 39.94 2.85
N ASP A 225 -21.55 40.05 1.77
CA ASP A 225 -21.29 41.28 1.05
C ASP A 225 -20.87 40.89 -0.36
N ASN A 226 -21.72 41.24 -1.33
CA ASN A 226 -21.49 41.02 -2.75
C ASN A 226 -20.44 42.02 -3.29
N ASP A 227 -19.21 41.92 -2.81
CA ASP A 227 -18.04 42.35 -3.56
C ASP A 227 -17.03 41.20 -3.54
N VAL A 228 -16.99 40.53 -4.68
CA VAL A 228 -16.12 39.37 -4.92
C VAL A 228 -14.68 39.85 -4.94
N VAL A 229 -14.09 40.05 -3.76
CA VAL A 229 -12.66 39.90 -3.59
C VAL A 229 -12.43 38.40 -3.38
N ALA A 230 -12.07 37.73 -4.47
CA ALA A 230 -11.70 36.30 -4.42
C ALA A 230 -10.74 36.06 -3.25
N ALA A 231 -11.14 35.21 -2.28
CA ALA A 231 -10.25 34.76 -1.22
C ALA A 231 -8.90 34.37 -1.83
N PRO A 232 -7.76 34.72 -1.20
CA PRO A 232 -6.47 34.32 -1.73
C PRO A 232 -6.47 32.80 -1.89
N ARG A 233 -6.45 32.32 -3.12
CA ARG A 233 -6.43 30.89 -3.46
C ARG A 233 -5.22 30.28 -2.76
N ARG A 234 -5.46 29.45 -1.80
CA ARG A 234 -4.42 28.58 -1.24
C ARG A 234 -4.14 27.53 -2.31
N GLY A 235 -2.97 27.56 -2.90
CA GLY A 235 -2.57 26.66 -3.95
C GLY A 235 -2.16 27.38 -5.24
N MET A 236 -1.60 26.63 -6.16
CA MET A 236 -1.23 27.08 -7.47
C MET A 236 -2.47 27.52 -8.25
N SER A 237 -2.49 28.76 -8.78
CA SER A 237 -3.56 29.19 -9.66
C SER A 237 -3.50 28.45 -11.01
N LEU A 238 -4.61 28.40 -11.75
CA LEU A 238 -4.64 27.81 -13.10
C LEU A 238 -3.65 28.50 -14.05
N GLU A 239 -3.40 29.80 -13.85
CA GLU A 239 -2.42 30.57 -14.65
C GLU A 239 -0.99 30.14 -14.29
N GLN A 240 -0.67 30.05 -12.99
CA GLN A 240 0.63 29.53 -12.54
C GLN A 240 0.88 28.08 -13.00
N ALA A 241 -0.17 27.26 -13.02
CA ALA A 241 -0.10 25.90 -13.49
C ALA A 241 0.30 25.78 -14.95
N ARG A 242 -0.06 26.77 -15.78
CA ARG A 242 0.37 26.81 -17.19
C ARG A 242 1.89 26.89 -17.34
N GLY A 243 2.61 27.44 -16.35
CA GLY A 243 4.07 27.46 -16.30
C GLY A 243 4.70 26.29 -15.58
N PHE A 244 3.92 25.46 -14.88
CA PHE A 244 4.47 24.38 -14.06
C PHE A 244 4.92 23.20 -14.93
N TRP A 245 6.10 22.68 -14.66
CA TRP A 245 6.81 21.73 -15.52
C TRP A 245 5.98 20.49 -15.91
N SER A 246 5.22 19.91 -14.98
CA SER A 246 4.48 18.67 -15.24
C SER A 246 3.25 18.86 -16.11
N PHE A 247 2.68 20.06 -16.13
CA PHE A 247 1.52 20.41 -16.96
C PHE A 247 1.88 20.97 -18.34
N GLN A 248 3.19 21.14 -18.63
CA GLN A 248 3.66 21.55 -19.96
C GLN A 248 3.48 20.42 -20.98
N PRO A 249 3.12 20.72 -22.25
CA PRO A 249 3.08 19.71 -23.30
C PRO A 249 4.38 18.92 -23.39
N VAL A 250 4.27 17.63 -23.68
CA VAL A 250 5.43 16.78 -23.93
C VAL A 250 6.10 17.23 -25.23
N ARG A 251 7.39 17.49 -25.19
CA ARG A 251 8.17 17.92 -26.34
C ARG A 251 9.42 17.04 -26.48
N SER A 252 9.86 16.86 -27.73
CA SER A 252 11.18 16.29 -27.97
C SER A 252 12.26 17.24 -27.47
N ALA A 253 13.18 16.74 -26.69
CA ALA A 253 14.38 17.48 -26.32
C ALA A 253 15.46 17.20 -27.37
N VAL A 254 16.18 18.27 -27.79
CA VAL A 254 17.36 18.09 -28.61
C VAL A 254 18.45 17.46 -27.75
N PRO A 255 19.05 16.32 -28.19
CA PRO A 255 20.14 15.74 -27.42
C PRO A 255 21.29 16.73 -27.24
N PRO A 256 21.79 16.97 -26.01
CA PRO A 256 22.81 17.98 -25.77
C PRO A 256 24.15 17.57 -26.39
N ASP A 257 25.02 18.56 -26.66
CA ASP A 257 26.39 18.32 -26.98
C ASP A 257 27.15 17.88 -25.71
N VAL A 258 28.02 16.88 -25.86
CA VAL A 258 28.82 16.28 -24.79
C VAL A 258 30.28 16.33 -25.16
N ARG A 259 31.20 16.32 -24.17
CA ARG A 259 32.64 16.34 -24.37
C ARG A 259 33.17 15.06 -24.99
N ASP A 260 32.61 13.90 -24.52
CA ASP A 260 32.97 12.59 -25.05
C ASP A 260 31.78 11.93 -25.77
N PRO A 261 31.55 12.26 -27.06
CA PRO A 261 30.46 11.66 -27.80
C PRO A 261 30.65 10.16 -28.07
N SER A 262 31.88 9.63 -27.89
CA SER A 262 32.16 8.20 -28.13
C SER A 262 31.60 7.29 -27.05
N TRP A 263 31.35 7.80 -25.84
CA TRP A 263 30.72 7.06 -24.76
C TRP A 263 29.22 6.81 -25.03
N SER A 264 28.55 7.73 -25.69
CA SER A 264 27.11 7.73 -25.88
C SER A 264 26.71 6.82 -27.04
N LEU A 265 25.71 5.95 -26.83
CA LEU A 265 25.10 5.13 -27.88
C LEU A 265 23.86 5.78 -28.49
N GLY A 266 23.31 6.80 -27.83
CA GLY A 266 22.09 7.47 -28.25
C GLY A 266 21.77 8.73 -27.47
N ALA A 267 20.60 9.31 -27.73
CA ALA A 267 20.17 10.56 -27.12
C ALA A 267 20.00 10.45 -25.61
N LEU A 268 19.47 9.33 -25.11
CA LEU A 268 19.34 9.05 -23.68
C LEU A 268 20.71 9.23 -22.98
N ASP A 269 21.76 8.60 -23.52
CA ASP A 269 23.08 8.64 -22.94
C ASP A 269 23.66 10.06 -22.94
N ARG A 270 23.37 10.87 -23.96
CA ARG A 270 23.83 12.27 -24.01
C ARG A 270 23.23 13.13 -22.90
N HIS A 271 21.93 12.95 -22.60
CA HIS A 271 21.27 13.64 -21.49
C HIS A 271 21.90 13.27 -20.13
N ILE A 272 22.30 12.02 -19.96
CA ILE A 272 22.98 11.56 -18.74
C ILE A 272 24.43 12.04 -18.72
N LEU A 273 25.17 11.89 -19.83
CA LEU A 273 26.59 12.24 -19.88
C LEU A 273 26.80 13.74 -19.64
N VAL A 274 25.98 14.62 -20.20
CA VAL A 274 26.11 16.06 -19.96
C VAL A 274 25.96 16.41 -18.48
N ALA A 275 25.03 15.74 -17.76
CA ALA A 275 24.85 15.94 -16.33
C ALA A 275 26.06 15.44 -15.51
N ILE A 276 26.63 14.29 -15.88
CA ILE A 276 27.86 13.74 -15.31
C ILE A 276 29.04 14.71 -15.52
N GLU A 277 29.20 15.18 -16.75
CA GLU A 277 30.28 16.14 -17.13
C GLU A 277 30.14 17.49 -16.42
N GLN A 278 28.94 18.02 -16.28
CA GLN A 278 28.66 19.26 -15.53
C GLN A 278 28.95 19.11 -14.04
N ALA A 279 28.71 17.92 -13.48
CA ALA A 279 29.06 17.60 -12.10
C ALA A 279 30.57 17.36 -11.89
N GLY A 280 31.39 17.39 -12.95
CA GLY A 280 32.80 17.08 -12.88
C GLY A 280 33.14 15.63 -12.61
N LEU A 281 32.19 14.74 -12.89
CA LEU A 281 32.33 13.30 -12.68
C LEU A 281 32.67 12.57 -13.97
N ALA A 282 33.09 11.31 -13.85
CA ALA A 282 33.26 10.39 -14.97
C ALA A 282 32.26 9.22 -14.84
N PRO A 283 31.71 8.75 -15.97
CA PRO A 283 30.84 7.58 -15.94
C PRO A 283 31.62 6.32 -15.54
N ALA A 284 30.96 5.40 -14.82
CA ALA A 284 31.54 4.10 -14.49
C ALA A 284 31.84 3.27 -15.74
N PRO A 285 32.87 2.40 -15.71
CA PRO A 285 33.10 1.47 -16.79
C PRO A 285 31.91 0.51 -16.97
N PRO A 286 31.81 -0.20 -18.11
CA PRO A 286 30.81 -1.24 -18.29
C PRO A 286 30.91 -2.28 -17.18
N ALA A 287 29.76 -2.79 -16.72
CA ALA A 287 29.70 -3.87 -15.78
C ALA A 287 30.26 -5.17 -16.38
N GLU A 288 30.74 -6.05 -15.52
CA GLU A 288 31.21 -7.38 -15.91
C GLU A 288 30.07 -8.17 -16.56
N PRO A 289 30.32 -8.94 -17.67
CA PRO A 289 29.28 -9.61 -18.46
C PRO A 289 28.34 -10.51 -17.63
N ARG A 290 28.84 -11.29 -16.64
CA ARG A 290 27.98 -12.13 -15.79
C ARG A 290 27.03 -11.27 -14.94
N SER A 291 27.50 -10.14 -14.44
CA SER A 291 26.70 -9.18 -13.69
C SER A 291 25.64 -8.54 -14.57
N LEU A 292 25.95 -8.24 -15.83
CA LEU A 292 24.97 -7.76 -16.80
C LEU A 292 23.93 -8.81 -17.14
N ALA A 293 24.33 -10.07 -17.42
CA ALA A 293 23.39 -11.15 -17.66
C ALA A 293 22.41 -11.28 -16.49
N ARG A 294 22.91 -11.36 -15.25
CA ARG A 294 22.08 -11.40 -14.05
C ARG A 294 21.12 -10.21 -13.98
N ARG A 295 21.57 -8.99 -14.24
CA ARG A 295 20.75 -7.78 -14.25
C ARG A 295 19.63 -7.84 -15.27
N LEU A 296 19.93 -8.21 -16.52
CA LEU A 296 18.95 -8.35 -17.62
C LEU A 296 17.81 -9.29 -17.24
N TYR A 297 18.14 -10.46 -16.69
CA TYR A 297 17.15 -11.47 -16.34
C TYR A 297 16.26 -11.03 -15.16
N PHE A 298 16.85 -10.51 -14.08
CA PHE A 298 16.04 -10.03 -12.95
C PHE A 298 15.18 -8.84 -13.30
N ASP A 299 15.65 -7.93 -14.13
CA ASP A 299 14.90 -6.75 -14.53
C ASP A 299 13.74 -7.11 -15.47
N LEU A 300 13.95 -8.02 -16.43
CA LEU A 300 12.93 -8.35 -17.41
C LEU A 300 11.97 -9.44 -16.96
N ILE A 301 12.46 -10.50 -16.30
CA ILE A 301 11.62 -11.65 -15.97
C ILE A 301 11.58 -11.98 -14.46
N GLY A 302 12.37 -11.30 -13.63
CA GLY A 302 12.38 -11.51 -12.18
C GLY A 302 12.96 -12.85 -11.72
N LEU A 303 13.73 -13.53 -12.55
CA LEU A 303 14.38 -14.81 -12.27
C LEU A 303 15.87 -14.72 -12.64
N PRO A 304 16.74 -15.53 -12.01
CA PRO A 304 18.13 -15.61 -12.45
C PRO A 304 18.26 -16.39 -13.77
N PRO A 305 19.28 -16.09 -14.57
CA PRO A 305 19.62 -16.94 -15.70
C PRO A 305 20.06 -18.36 -15.25
N SER A 306 19.88 -19.37 -16.10
CA SER A 306 20.50 -20.67 -15.87
C SER A 306 22.00 -20.63 -16.18
N PRO A 307 22.80 -21.63 -15.74
CA PRO A 307 24.20 -21.72 -16.12
C PRO A 307 24.41 -21.65 -17.63
N GLU A 308 23.65 -22.42 -18.40
CA GLU A 308 23.71 -22.48 -19.86
C GLU A 308 23.36 -21.14 -20.51
N GLU A 309 22.38 -20.42 -19.96
CA GLU A 309 22.02 -19.09 -20.42
C GLU A 309 23.13 -18.06 -20.16
N ILE A 310 23.88 -18.20 -19.04
CA ILE A 310 25.06 -17.40 -18.77
C ILE A 310 26.16 -17.71 -19.80
N ASP A 311 26.42 -18.98 -20.06
CA ASP A 311 27.49 -19.39 -21.00
C ASP A 311 27.18 -18.94 -22.42
N ILE A 312 25.91 -19.04 -22.88
CA ILE A 312 25.46 -18.46 -24.16
C ILE A 312 25.71 -16.95 -24.20
N PHE A 313 25.36 -16.23 -23.13
CA PHE A 313 25.56 -14.79 -23.07
C PHE A 313 27.05 -14.42 -23.10
N LEU A 314 27.90 -15.15 -22.38
CA LEU A 314 29.35 -14.93 -22.35
C LEU A 314 29.97 -15.21 -23.72
N ALA A 315 29.59 -16.32 -24.38
CA ALA A 315 30.05 -16.64 -25.75
C ALA A 315 29.62 -15.54 -26.76
N ASP A 316 28.42 -15.01 -26.61
CA ASP A 316 27.95 -13.87 -27.42
C ASP A 316 28.74 -12.59 -27.16
N CYS A 317 29.32 -12.44 -25.97
CA CYS A 317 30.16 -11.29 -25.60
C CYS A 317 31.60 -11.36 -26.12
N GLU A 318 32.07 -12.53 -26.56
CA GLU A 318 33.41 -12.71 -27.09
C GLU A 318 33.66 -11.83 -28.32
N ARG A 319 34.89 -11.45 -28.53
CA ARG A 319 35.28 -10.65 -29.70
C ARG A 319 35.20 -11.53 -30.94
N ASP A 320 34.79 -10.92 -32.06
CA ASP A 320 34.86 -11.58 -33.35
C ASP A 320 36.33 -11.73 -33.79
N VAL A 321 36.50 -12.38 -34.95
CA VAL A 321 37.83 -12.61 -35.60
C VAL A 321 38.60 -11.31 -35.90
N TYR A 322 37.91 -10.16 -35.91
CA TYR A 322 38.47 -8.85 -36.13
C TYR A 322 38.71 -8.06 -34.83
N GLY A 323 38.46 -8.68 -33.69
CA GLY A 323 38.65 -8.07 -32.37
C GLY A 323 37.53 -7.12 -31.91
N THR A 324 36.40 -7.09 -32.62
CA THR A 324 35.24 -6.26 -32.32
C THR A 324 34.45 -6.84 -31.12
N ALA A 325 34.21 -6.02 -30.11
CA ALA A 325 33.46 -6.47 -28.92
C ALA A 325 31.96 -6.65 -29.28
N ARG A 326 31.40 -7.83 -28.99
CA ARG A 326 30.03 -8.18 -29.27
C ARG A 326 29.06 -7.92 -28.12
N LEU A 327 29.52 -7.29 -27.05
CA LEU A 327 28.69 -7.03 -25.86
C LEU A 327 27.33 -6.38 -26.20
N GLY A 328 27.31 -5.42 -27.13
CA GLY A 328 26.06 -4.79 -27.58
C GLY A 328 25.10 -5.77 -28.20
N VAL A 329 25.60 -6.69 -29.05
CA VAL A 329 24.81 -7.72 -29.71
C VAL A 329 24.30 -8.76 -28.71
N ALA A 330 25.14 -9.19 -27.76
CA ALA A 330 24.74 -10.12 -26.69
C ALA A 330 23.61 -9.56 -25.84
N ILE A 331 23.71 -8.27 -25.45
CA ILE A 331 22.66 -7.58 -24.70
C ILE A 331 21.39 -7.52 -25.54
N GLU A 332 21.45 -7.07 -26.80
CA GLU A 332 20.28 -6.95 -27.66
C GLU A 332 19.56 -8.27 -27.85
N ARG A 333 20.27 -9.35 -28.22
CA ARG A 333 19.68 -10.70 -28.37
C ARG A 333 19.00 -11.17 -27.08
N THR A 334 19.65 -10.94 -25.94
CA THR A 334 19.11 -11.35 -24.65
C THR A 334 17.86 -10.54 -24.30
N VAL A 335 17.89 -9.23 -24.50
CA VAL A 335 16.74 -8.34 -24.27
C VAL A 335 15.55 -8.77 -25.14
N GLU A 336 15.76 -8.99 -26.45
CA GLU A 336 14.68 -9.42 -27.34
C GLU A 336 14.06 -10.76 -26.91
N ARG A 337 14.89 -11.73 -26.56
CA ARG A 337 14.43 -13.03 -26.09
C ARG A 337 13.62 -12.93 -24.78
N LEU A 338 14.09 -12.13 -23.84
CA LEU A 338 13.43 -11.96 -22.56
C LEU A 338 12.14 -11.12 -22.66
N LEU A 339 12.09 -10.11 -23.54
CA LEU A 339 10.87 -9.35 -23.84
C LEU A 339 9.79 -10.21 -24.53
N ALA A 340 10.18 -11.24 -25.27
CA ALA A 340 9.27 -12.20 -25.89
C ALA A 340 8.80 -13.29 -24.90
N SER A 341 9.43 -13.41 -23.75
CA SER A 341 9.08 -14.42 -22.75
C SER A 341 7.75 -14.09 -22.05
N PRO A 342 6.85 -15.07 -21.83
CA PRO A 342 5.63 -14.85 -21.06
C PRO A 342 5.92 -14.42 -19.61
N ARG A 343 7.11 -14.70 -19.10
CA ARG A 343 7.58 -14.28 -17.78
C ARG A 343 7.79 -12.76 -17.67
N PHE A 344 7.91 -12.06 -18.80
CA PHE A 344 7.96 -10.60 -18.82
C PHE A 344 6.66 -10.00 -18.28
N GLY A 345 5.50 -10.45 -18.73
CA GLY A 345 4.21 -9.99 -18.22
C GLY A 345 3.99 -10.32 -16.76
N GLU A 346 4.47 -11.49 -16.29
CA GLU A 346 4.42 -11.84 -14.85
C GLU A 346 5.22 -10.85 -13.99
N ARG A 347 6.39 -10.44 -14.46
CA ARG A 347 7.25 -9.46 -13.76
C ARG A 347 6.69 -8.04 -13.88
N TRP A 348 6.46 -7.56 -15.08
CA TRP A 348 6.06 -6.18 -15.33
C TRP A 348 4.59 -5.91 -15.02
N GLY A 349 3.73 -6.91 -15.18
CA GLY A 349 2.35 -6.86 -14.70
C GLY A 349 2.27 -6.67 -13.19
N ARG A 350 3.19 -7.29 -12.39
CA ARG A 350 3.24 -7.06 -10.94
C ARG A 350 3.51 -5.58 -10.60
N HIS A 351 4.36 -4.90 -11.34
CA HIS A 351 4.60 -3.46 -11.13
C HIS A 351 3.35 -2.62 -11.35
N TRP A 352 2.51 -2.96 -12.31
CA TRP A 352 1.21 -2.33 -12.47
C TRP A 352 0.24 -2.68 -11.33
N LEU A 353 0.20 -3.95 -10.93
CA LEU A 353 -0.69 -4.40 -9.85
C LEU A 353 -0.39 -3.71 -8.50
N ASP A 354 0.84 -3.27 -8.27
CA ASP A 354 1.21 -2.46 -7.10
C ASP A 354 0.53 -1.07 -7.12
N VAL A 355 0.56 -0.39 -8.26
CA VAL A 355 -0.10 0.92 -8.38
C VAL A 355 -1.62 0.81 -8.51
N ALA A 356 -2.12 -0.32 -9.02
CA ALA A 356 -3.54 -0.64 -9.04
C ALA A 356 -4.07 -1.11 -7.68
N ARG A 357 -3.27 -1.14 -6.60
CA ARG A 357 -3.61 -1.67 -5.27
C ARG A 357 -4.34 -3.01 -5.34
N TYR A 358 -3.89 -3.89 -6.23
CA TYR A 358 -4.51 -5.20 -6.45
C TYR A 358 -4.49 -6.05 -5.18
N ALA A 359 -5.65 -6.65 -4.89
CA ALA A 359 -5.78 -7.72 -3.91
C ALA A 359 -6.92 -8.66 -4.27
N ASP A 360 -6.84 -9.88 -3.76
CA ASP A 360 -7.88 -10.91 -3.84
C ASP A 360 -8.89 -10.81 -2.68
N SER A 361 -8.86 -9.70 -1.92
CA SER A 361 -9.80 -9.45 -0.82
C SER A 361 -10.16 -7.97 -0.68
N ASN A 362 -11.28 -7.71 0.02
CA ASN A 362 -11.79 -6.36 0.24
C ASN A 362 -10.93 -5.53 1.21
N GLY A 363 -10.44 -6.12 2.30
CA GLY A 363 -9.84 -5.36 3.40
C GLY A 363 -10.89 -4.56 4.20
N ARG A 364 -10.45 -3.45 4.81
CA ARG A 364 -11.29 -2.55 5.62
C ARG A 364 -11.92 -3.25 6.82
N ASP A 365 -13.18 -2.93 7.12
CA ASP A 365 -13.98 -3.44 8.23
C ASP A 365 -14.28 -4.94 8.13
N ARG A 366 -14.46 -5.43 6.90
CA ARG A 366 -14.67 -6.86 6.59
C ARG A 366 -13.78 -7.28 5.43
N ASN A 367 -12.89 -8.18 5.72
CA ASN A 367 -11.97 -8.68 4.74
C ASN A 367 -12.52 -9.92 4.03
N VAL A 368 -13.43 -9.73 3.06
CA VAL A 368 -14.02 -10.80 2.27
C VAL A 368 -13.26 -11.01 0.97
N TYR A 369 -13.25 -12.25 0.46
CA TYR A 369 -12.56 -12.57 -0.81
C TYR A 369 -13.25 -11.96 -2.01
N PHE A 370 -12.42 -11.53 -2.94
CA PHE A 370 -12.77 -11.24 -4.32
C PHE A 370 -12.46 -12.46 -5.19
N HIS A 371 -13.36 -13.43 -5.21
CA HIS A 371 -13.14 -14.73 -5.89
C HIS A 371 -12.74 -14.60 -7.37
N HIS A 372 -13.05 -13.49 -8.02
CA HIS A 372 -12.80 -13.26 -9.44
C HIS A 372 -11.76 -12.15 -9.71
N ALA A 373 -11.08 -11.63 -8.69
CA ALA A 373 -10.04 -10.61 -8.87
C ALA A 373 -8.85 -11.13 -9.69
N HIS A 374 -8.52 -12.42 -9.59
CA HIS A 374 -7.46 -13.07 -10.35
C HIS A 374 -7.59 -12.88 -11.87
N ARG A 375 -8.82 -12.72 -12.41
CA ARG A 375 -9.03 -12.46 -13.83
C ARG A 375 -8.47 -11.11 -14.25
N TYR A 376 -8.64 -10.07 -13.42
CA TYR A 376 -8.02 -8.78 -13.67
C TYR A 376 -6.49 -8.87 -13.61
N ARG A 377 -5.91 -9.61 -12.65
CA ARG A 377 -4.45 -9.87 -12.61
C ARG A 377 -3.98 -10.54 -13.89
N ASN A 378 -4.67 -11.59 -14.36
CA ASN A 378 -4.33 -12.31 -15.57
C ASN A 378 -4.43 -11.41 -16.81
N TYR A 379 -5.51 -10.61 -16.91
CA TYR A 379 -5.63 -9.57 -17.95
C TYR A 379 -4.41 -8.65 -17.99
N VAL A 380 -3.95 -8.15 -16.82
CA VAL A 380 -2.77 -7.28 -16.75
C VAL A 380 -1.52 -7.98 -17.27
N ILE A 381 -1.29 -9.24 -16.87
CA ILE A 381 -0.15 -10.05 -17.31
C ILE A 381 -0.19 -10.25 -18.83
N GLU A 382 -1.35 -10.59 -19.36
CA GLU A 382 -1.56 -10.83 -20.81
C GLU A 382 -1.39 -9.55 -21.63
N ALA A 383 -1.97 -8.42 -21.17
CA ALA A 383 -1.85 -7.12 -21.82
C ALA A 383 -0.38 -6.66 -21.90
N VAL A 384 0.38 -6.84 -20.82
CA VAL A 384 1.80 -6.50 -20.77
C VAL A 384 2.62 -7.45 -21.69
N ASN A 385 2.30 -8.74 -21.74
CA ASN A 385 2.95 -9.70 -22.63
C ASN A 385 2.67 -9.38 -24.10
N ALA A 386 1.44 -8.99 -24.42
CA ALA A 386 1.03 -8.59 -25.76
C ALA A 386 1.60 -7.22 -26.18
N ASP A 387 2.28 -6.52 -25.26
CA ASP A 387 2.70 -5.12 -25.44
C ASP A 387 1.52 -4.23 -25.87
N LEU A 388 0.36 -4.43 -25.22
CA LEU A 388 -0.81 -3.59 -25.46
C LEU A 388 -0.42 -2.13 -25.30
N PRO A 389 -0.64 -1.26 -26.32
CA PRO A 389 -0.32 0.16 -26.21
C PRO A 389 -0.86 0.76 -24.90
N TYR A 390 -0.03 1.48 -24.17
CA TYR A 390 -0.38 1.94 -22.81
C TYR A 390 -1.60 2.87 -22.79
N ASP A 391 -1.81 3.65 -23.84
CA ASP A 391 -3.03 4.45 -24.01
C ASP A 391 -4.27 3.55 -24.13
N GLN A 392 -4.19 2.45 -24.88
CA GLN A 392 -5.26 1.47 -24.98
C GLN A 392 -5.46 0.72 -23.67
N PHE A 393 -4.38 0.33 -23.00
CA PHE A 393 -4.41 -0.31 -21.68
C PHE A 393 -5.12 0.57 -20.63
N VAL A 394 -4.88 1.88 -20.63
CA VAL A 394 -5.59 2.83 -19.75
C VAL A 394 -7.06 2.94 -20.14
N ARG A 395 -7.38 3.06 -21.44
CA ARG A 395 -8.77 3.12 -21.91
C ARG A 395 -9.58 1.91 -21.50
N GLU A 396 -9.02 0.72 -21.67
CA GLU A 396 -9.68 -0.54 -21.32
C GLU A 396 -9.99 -0.64 -19.83
N GLN A 397 -9.11 -0.16 -18.96
CA GLN A 397 -9.32 -0.21 -17.52
C GLN A 397 -10.34 0.80 -16.99
N ILE A 398 -10.50 1.93 -17.66
CA ILE A 398 -11.46 2.97 -17.25
C ILE A 398 -12.83 2.75 -17.89
N ALA A 399 -12.89 2.33 -19.16
CA ALA A 399 -14.12 2.27 -19.93
C ALA A 399 -14.21 1.04 -20.87
N GLY A 400 -13.54 -0.07 -20.53
CA GLY A 400 -13.47 -1.25 -21.40
C GLY A 400 -14.85 -1.80 -21.78
N ASP A 401 -15.79 -1.82 -20.83
CA ASP A 401 -17.17 -2.25 -21.08
C ASP A 401 -17.94 -1.39 -22.09
N LEU A 402 -17.43 -0.19 -22.40
CA LEU A 402 -18.01 0.80 -23.34
C LEU A 402 -17.30 0.80 -24.69
N LEU A 403 -16.16 0.09 -24.80
CA LEU A 403 -15.41 0.02 -26.06
C LEU A 403 -16.02 -1.00 -27.02
N PRO A 404 -15.94 -0.77 -28.34
CA PRO A 404 -16.39 -1.73 -29.34
C PRO A 404 -15.51 -3.00 -29.27
N ALA A 405 -16.14 -4.16 -29.36
CA ALA A 405 -15.46 -5.44 -29.40
C ALA A 405 -15.75 -6.15 -30.72
N SER A 406 -14.74 -6.79 -31.31
CA SER A 406 -14.86 -7.53 -32.57
C SER A 406 -15.52 -8.90 -32.40
N ASN A 407 -15.49 -9.45 -31.18
CA ASN A 407 -16.04 -10.75 -30.84
C ASN A 407 -16.34 -10.85 -29.33
N ALA A 408 -16.99 -11.95 -28.92
CA ALA A 408 -17.38 -12.16 -27.52
C ALA A 408 -16.17 -12.25 -26.57
N SER A 409 -15.08 -12.90 -26.98
CA SER A 409 -13.88 -13.05 -26.16
C SER A 409 -13.22 -11.68 -25.89
N GLU A 410 -13.17 -10.82 -26.90
CA GLU A 410 -12.68 -9.46 -26.72
C GLU A 410 -13.62 -8.64 -25.82
N ALA A 411 -14.93 -8.78 -26.00
CA ALA A 411 -15.88 -8.12 -25.10
C ALA A 411 -15.69 -8.54 -23.64
N ASP A 412 -15.42 -9.81 -23.39
CA ASP A 412 -15.14 -10.33 -22.04
C ASP A 412 -13.80 -9.80 -21.50
N ARG A 413 -12.76 -9.76 -22.31
CA ARG A 413 -11.45 -9.19 -21.97
C ARG A 413 -11.59 -7.71 -21.59
N LEU A 414 -12.37 -6.94 -22.35
CA LEU A 414 -12.62 -5.53 -22.10
C LEU A 414 -13.42 -5.29 -20.80
N ARG A 415 -14.39 -6.17 -20.50
CA ARG A 415 -15.12 -6.14 -19.23
C ARG A 415 -14.21 -6.45 -18.04
N ILE A 416 -13.35 -7.47 -18.16
CA ILE A 416 -12.38 -7.85 -17.13
C ILE A 416 -11.40 -6.71 -16.85
N ALA A 417 -10.98 -5.97 -17.88
CA ALA A 417 -10.09 -4.83 -17.73
C ALA A 417 -10.62 -3.78 -16.75
N THR A 418 -11.95 -3.52 -16.73
CA THR A 418 -12.58 -2.60 -15.79
C THR A 418 -12.55 -3.06 -14.32
N GLY A 419 -12.01 -4.25 -14.07
CA GLY A 419 -11.68 -4.75 -12.74
C GLY A 419 -10.76 -3.81 -11.95
N PHE A 420 -9.93 -2.99 -12.62
CA PHE A 420 -9.17 -1.90 -12.01
C PHE A 420 -10.02 -1.03 -11.08
N LEU A 421 -11.24 -0.70 -11.49
CA LEU A 421 -12.17 0.11 -10.72
C LEU A 421 -12.80 -0.68 -9.56
N ALA A 422 -12.93 -2.01 -9.69
CA ALA A 422 -13.67 -2.83 -8.73
C ALA A 422 -12.82 -3.41 -7.58
N VAL A 423 -11.50 -3.63 -7.78
CA VAL A 423 -10.64 -4.35 -6.81
C VAL A 423 -10.25 -3.54 -5.58
N GLY A 424 -10.65 -2.26 -5.45
CA GLY A 424 -10.35 -1.43 -4.28
C GLY A 424 -11.08 -1.88 -3.01
N GLY A 425 -10.54 -1.47 -1.86
CA GLY A 425 -11.13 -1.75 -0.54
C GLY A 425 -12.41 -0.94 -0.28
N LYS A 426 -13.40 -1.56 0.39
CA LYS A 426 -14.73 -0.97 0.66
C LYS A 426 -15.13 -1.21 2.11
N ALA A 427 -15.68 -0.17 2.77
CA ALA A 427 -16.16 -0.24 4.15
C ALA A 427 -17.61 -0.74 4.18
N TYR A 428 -17.81 -2.06 4.14
CA TYR A 428 -19.14 -2.67 4.02
C TYR A 428 -20.06 -2.45 5.24
N GLU A 429 -19.49 -2.13 6.40
CA GLU A 429 -20.26 -1.84 7.63
C GLU A 429 -20.70 -0.37 7.75
N GLU A 430 -20.31 0.51 6.81
CA GLU A 430 -20.77 1.89 6.82
C GLU A 430 -22.30 1.96 6.71
N ALA A 431 -22.93 2.54 7.74
CA ALA A 431 -24.38 2.57 7.85
C ALA A 431 -25.05 3.58 6.92
N LYS A 432 -24.32 4.60 6.49
CA LYS A 432 -24.82 5.70 5.64
C LYS A 432 -24.47 5.43 4.18
N PRO A 433 -25.47 5.14 3.31
CA PRO A 433 -25.21 4.79 1.91
C PRO A 433 -24.40 5.84 1.13
N GLU A 434 -24.65 7.12 1.40
CA GLU A 434 -23.96 8.20 0.70
C GLU A 434 -22.50 8.34 1.16
N VAL A 435 -22.21 8.09 2.44
CA VAL A 435 -20.83 8.06 2.96
C VAL A 435 -20.08 6.91 2.30
N PHE A 436 -20.64 5.71 2.32
CA PHE A 436 -20.06 4.55 1.63
C PHE A 436 -19.77 4.82 0.16
N ARG A 437 -20.74 5.40 -0.55
CA ARG A 437 -20.60 5.69 -1.98
C ARG A 437 -19.48 6.68 -2.24
N MET A 438 -19.41 7.76 -1.46
CA MET A 438 -18.38 8.78 -1.61
C MET A 438 -16.98 8.28 -1.21
N ASP A 439 -16.87 7.40 -0.22
CA ASP A 439 -15.60 6.82 0.17
C ASP A 439 -15.04 5.86 -0.89
N VAL A 440 -15.93 5.11 -1.56
CA VAL A 440 -15.55 4.29 -2.72
C VAL A 440 -15.12 5.15 -3.90
N ILE A 441 -15.82 6.25 -4.17
CA ILE A 441 -15.46 7.19 -5.25
C ILE A 441 -14.13 7.87 -4.96
N ASP A 442 -13.91 8.30 -3.74
CA ASP A 442 -12.68 8.96 -3.29
C ASP A 442 -11.46 8.03 -3.46
N GLU A 443 -11.61 6.76 -3.07
CA GLU A 443 -10.59 5.73 -3.25
C GLU A 443 -10.27 5.48 -4.73
N LEU A 444 -11.29 5.42 -5.59
CA LEU A 444 -11.11 5.28 -7.03
C LEU A 444 -10.39 6.48 -7.65
N MET A 445 -10.77 7.69 -7.27
CA MET A 445 -10.19 8.92 -7.78
C MET A 445 -8.75 9.09 -7.34
N ASP A 446 -8.42 8.78 -6.07
CA ASP A 446 -7.03 8.80 -5.58
C ASP A 446 -6.18 7.76 -6.30
N THR A 447 -6.70 6.55 -6.47
CA THR A 447 -5.99 5.49 -7.21
C THR A 447 -5.75 5.86 -8.66
N MET A 448 -6.77 6.31 -9.39
CA MET A 448 -6.65 6.75 -10.78
C MET A 448 -5.69 7.95 -10.90
N GLY A 449 -5.86 8.94 -10.03
CA GLY A 449 -5.02 10.14 -10.01
C GLY A 449 -3.55 9.79 -9.83
N ARG A 450 -3.22 9.00 -8.82
CA ARG A 450 -1.84 8.59 -8.54
C ARG A 450 -1.29 7.61 -9.57
N SER A 451 -2.09 6.60 -9.97
CA SER A 451 -1.61 5.55 -10.88
C SER A 451 -1.39 6.02 -12.31
N ILE A 452 -2.19 6.96 -12.82
CA ILE A 452 -2.15 7.39 -14.22
C ILE A 452 -1.58 8.81 -14.36
N LEU A 453 -1.99 9.73 -13.50
CA LEU A 453 -1.63 11.15 -13.61
C LEU A 453 -0.48 11.56 -12.67
N GLY A 454 -0.15 10.75 -11.65
CA GLY A 454 0.76 11.18 -10.59
C GLY A 454 0.23 12.38 -9.81
N LEU A 455 -1.06 12.44 -9.51
CA LEU A 455 -1.70 13.53 -8.77
C LEU A 455 -2.54 13.02 -7.61
N SER A 456 -2.47 13.72 -6.48
CA SER A 456 -3.32 13.47 -5.31
C SER A 456 -4.63 14.25 -5.42
N ILE A 457 -5.65 13.66 -6.04
CA ILE A 457 -6.94 14.32 -6.29
C ILE A 457 -7.80 14.39 -5.02
N GLY A 458 -7.72 13.40 -4.14
CA GLY A 458 -8.56 13.27 -2.94
C GLY A 458 -8.51 14.45 -1.99
N CYS A 459 -7.40 15.22 -1.95
CA CYS A 459 -7.29 16.41 -1.12
C CYS A 459 -8.32 17.51 -1.47
N ALA A 460 -8.82 17.53 -2.72
CA ALA A 460 -9.79 18.50 -3.19
C ALA A 460 -11.25 18.18 -2.77
N ARG A 461 -11.51 17.07 -2.06
CA ARG A 461 -12.84 16.68 -1.55
C ARG A 461 -13.45 17.69 -0.60
N CYS A 462 -12.65 18.26 0.30
CA CYS A 462 -13.17 19.11 1.39
C CYS A 462 -12.99 20.61 1.15
N HIS A 463 -11.98 20.98 0.38
CA HIS A 463 -11.60 22.36 0.05
C HIS A 463 -10.75 22.36 -1.22
N ASP A 464 -10.54 23.51 -1.86
CA ASP A 464 -9.61 23.61 -2.98
C ASP A 464 -8.26 23.01 -2.60
N HIS A 465 -7.64 22.24 -3.49
CA HIS A 465 -6.37 21.56 -3.20
C HIS A 465 -5.34 22.56 -2.70
N LYS A 466 -4.66 22.21 -1.59
CA LYS A 466 -3.80 23.15 -0.87
C LYS A 466 -2.62 23.65 -1.70
N PHE A 467 -2.14 22.84 -2.63
CA PHE A 467 -0.94 23.10 -3.41
C PHE A 467 -1.19 23.05 -4.92
N ASP A 468 -1.89 22.04 -5.41
CA ASP A 468 -2.15 21.82 -6.82
C ASP A 468 -3.34 22.65 -7.33
N PRO A 469 -3.40 22.92 -8.65
CA PRO A 469 -4.46 23.71 -9.24
C PRO A 469 -5.75 22.89 -9.47
N LEU A 470 -6.22 22.24 -8.39
CA LEU A 470 -7.40 21.39 -8.36
C LEU A 470 -8.46 21.98 -7.41
N PRO A 471 -9.36 22.82 -7.89
CA PRO A 471 -10.48 23.32 -7.11
C PRO A 471 -11.42 22.18 -6.70
N THR A 472 -12.12 22.36 -5.58
CA THR A 472 -13.14 21.42 -5.07
C THR A 472 -14.19 21.08 -6.13
N ALA A 473 -14.58 22.05 -6.96
CA ALA A 473 -15.50 21.81 -8.06
C ALA A 473 -14.99 20.77 -9.07
N ASP A 474 -13.67 20.74 -9.37
CA ASP A 474 -13.07 19.77 -10.29
C ASP A 474 -13.09 18.34 -9.68
N TYR A 475 -12.93 18.25 -8.35
CA TYR A 475 -13.12 16.98 -7.66
C TYR A 475 -14.55 16.44 -7.84
N TYR A 476 -15.57 17.30 -7.61
CA TYR A 476 -16.97 16.85 -7.73
C TYR A 476 -17.42 16.66 -9.17
N ALA A 477 -16.82 17.37 -10.14
CA ALA A 477 -17.02 17.09 -11.57
C ALA A 477 -16.56 15.66 -11.91
N LEU A 478 -15.38 15.27 -11.46
CA LEU A 478 -14.84 13.92 -11.66
C LEU A 478 -15.61 12.88 -10.84
N ALA A 479 -15.98 13.20 -9.59
CA ALA A 479 -16.79 12.33 -8.74
C ALA A 479 -18.16 12.00 -9.39
N GLY A 480 -18.75 12.92 -10.13
CA GLY A 480 -19.98 12.69 -10.90
C GLY A 480 -19.85 11.57 -11.93
N VAL A 481 -18.68 11.42 -12.56
CA VAL A 481 -18.37 10.32 -13.50
C VAL A 481 -18.50 8.98 -12.78
N PHE A 482 -17.89 8.83 -11.59
CA PHE A 482 -17.93 7.60 -10.83
C PHE A 482 -19.25 7.39 -10.08
N ARG A 483 -19.99 8.46 -9.75
CA ARG A 483 -21.38 8.37 -9.26
C ARG A 483 -22.29 7.73 -10.29
N SER A 484 -22.05 8.00 -11.56
CA SER A 484 -22.78 7.47 -12.71
C SER A 484 -22.31 6.06 -13.12
N THR A 485 -21.39 5.45 -12.36
CA THR A 485 -20.82 4.13 -12.62
C THR A 485 -21.30 3.13 -11.57
N GLN A 486 -21.64 1.92 -12.01
CA GLN A 486 -21.93 0.79 -11.14
C GLN A 486 -20.71 -0.13 -11.06
N LEU A 487 -20.17 -0.33 -9.86
CA LEU A 487 -19.08 -1.28 -9.62
C LEU A 487 -19.63 -2.68 -9.42
N LEU A 488 -19.00 -3.66 -10.04
CA LEU A 488 -19.36 -5.07 -10.00
C LEU A 488 -18.24 -5.85 -9.30
N TYR A 489 -18.38 -6.09 -8.00
CA TYR A 489 -17.37 -6.76 -7.17
C TYR A 489 -17.82 -8.08 -6.56
N GLY A 490 -19.08 -8.51 -6.89
CA GLY A 490 -19.62 -9.76 -6.42
C GLY A 490 -20.21 -9.68 -5.03
N TYR A 491 -20.29 -10.84 -4.41
CA TYR A 491 -21.04 -11.10 -3.22
C TYR A 491 -20.23 -10.81 -1.94
N GLY A 492 -20.83 -10.09 -1.01
CA GLY A 492 -20.37 -10.04 0.38
C GLY A 492 -21.18 -11.04 1.24
N PRO A 493 -20.69 -11.45 2.41
CA PRO A 493 -21.35 -12.49 3.23
C PRO A 493 -22.78 -12.08 3.60
N LYS A 494 -23.74 -12.96 3.27
CA LYS A 494 -25.11 -12.87 3.80
C LYS A 494 -25.11 -13.24 5.27
N GLY A 495 -25.84 -12.51 6.06
CA GLY A 495 -26.11 -12.89 7.47
C GLY A 495 -25.78 -11.81 8.47
N ILE A 496 -25.25 -10.68 8.02
CA ILE A 496 -25.07 -9.51 8.86
C ILE A 496 -26.27 -8.62 8.61
N LYS A 497 -26.86 -8.10 9.68
CA LYS A 497 -27.96 -7.15 9.63
C LYS A 497 -27.73 -6.19 8.47
N SER A 498 -28.51 -6.40 7.44
CA SER A 498 -28.41 -5.90 6.09
C SER A 498 -27.99 -4.43 5.99
N ASN A 499 -26.70 -4.16 5.89
CA ASN A 499 -26.29 -2.94 5.25
C ASN A 499 -26.29 -3.20 3.73
N VAL A 500 -26.92 -2.32 3.01
CA VAL A 500 -27.29 -2.41 1.59
C VAL A 500 -26.08 -2.58 0.64
N HIS A 501 -24.86 -2.49 1.16
CA HIS A 501 -23.62 -2.37 0.38
C HIS A 501 -22.89 -3.69 0.13
N THR A 502 -23.32 -4.78 0.77
CA THR A 502 -22.62 -6.08 0.69
C THR A 502 -22.89 -6.84 -0.61
N HIS A 503 -23.84 -6.38 -1.44
CA HIS A 503 -24.22 -7.08 -2.67
C HIS A 503 -23.95 -6.22 -3.89
N SER A 504 -23.11 -6.72 -4.77
CA SER A 504 -22.94 -6.23 -6.12
C SER A 504 -23.03 -7.39 -7.11
N GLU A 505 -23.48 -7.11 -8.31
CA GLU A 505 -23.48 -8.07 -9.40
C GLU A 505 -22.04 -8.35 -9.88
N LEU A 506 -21.91 -9.29 -10.81
CA LEU A 506 -20.71 -9.59 -11.58
C LEU A 506 -21.06 -9.57 -13.06
N PHE A 507 -20.08 -9.40 -13.94
CA PHE A 507 -20.24 -9.69 -15.35
C PHE A 507 -20.31 -11.20 -15.57
N ALA A 508 -21.32 -11.66 -16.31
CA ALA A 508 -21.30 -12.97 -16.92
C ALA A 508 -20.40 -12.90 -18.17
N ILE A 509 -19.44 -13.80 -18.28
CA ILE A 509 -18.47 -13.90 -19.37
C ILE A 509 -18.36 -15.36 -19.84
N GLY A 510 -17.59 -15.60 -20.91
CA GLY A 510 -17.38 -16.93 -21.46
C GLY A 510 -18.54 -17.43 -22.35
N PRO A 511 -18.45 -18.68 -22.82
CA PRO A 511 -19.38 -19.25 -23.81
C PRO A 511 -20.82 -19.32 -23.31
N HIS A 512 -21.04 -19.38 -21.98
CA HIS A 512 -22.35 -19.45 -21.36
C HIS A 512 -22.85 -18.08 -20.82
N ALA A 513 -22.19 -16.96 -21.21
CA ALA A 513 -22.58 -15.61 -20.77
C ALA A 513 -24.03 -15.24 -21.11
N ALA A 514 -24.54 -15.74 -22.24
CA ALA A 514 -25.93 -15.55 -22.66
C ALA A 514 -26.94 -16.42 -21.89
N GLU A 515 -26.46 -17.49 -21.27
CA GLU A 515 -27.29 -18.44 -20.50
C GLU A 515 -27.56 -17.94 -19.08
N ARG A 516 -27.74 -16.63 -18.89
CA ARG A 516 -28.27 -16.03 -17.67
C ARG A 516 -29.70 -16.52 -17.38
N GLY A 517 -29.93 -17.80 -17.67
CA GLY A 517 -31.20 -18.44 -17.47
C GLY A 517 -31.55 -18.69 -15.98
N PRO A 518 -32.78 -19.09 -15.68
CA PRO A 518 -33.25 -19.39 -14.33
C PRO A 518 -32.35 -20.38 -13.57
N SER A 519 -31.62 -21.26 -14.27
CA SER A 519 -30.73 -22.28 -13.70
C SER A 519 -29.50 -21.72 -12.99
N GLY A 520 -28.81 -20.69 -13.53
CA GLY A 520 -27.66 -20.06 -12.87
C GLY A 520 -28.06 -19.28 -11.63
N LEU A 521 -29.17 -18.54 -11.68
CA LEU A 521 -29.76 -17.86 -10.52
C LEU A 521 -30.26 -18.85 -9.48
N ALA A 522 -30.88 -19.97 -9.91
CA ALA A 522 -31.31 -21.01 -9.03
C ALA A 522 -30.16 -21.73 -8.32
N TYR A 523 -29.07 -21.99 -9.02
CA TYR A 523 -27.85 -22.55 -8.42
C TYR A 523 -27.21 -21.60 -7.41
N LEU A 524 -27.09 -20.31 -7.72
CA LEU A 524 -26.59 -19.31 -6.76
C LEU A 524 -27.51 -19.20 -5.54
N ALA A 525 -28.84 -19.26 -5.75
CA ALA A 525 -29.82 -19.30 -4.67
C ALA A 525 -29.67 -20.56 -3.82
N GLU A 526 -29.38 -21.70 -4.47
CA GLU A 526 -29.16 -22.98 -3.78
C GLU A 526 -27.84 -22.97 -2.98
N LEU A 527 -26.74 -22.49 -3.55
CA LEU A 527 -25.49 -22.30 -2.81
C LEU A 527 -25.69 -21.38 -1.59
N GLN A 528 -26.45 -20.30 -1.77
CA GLN A 528 -26.79 -19.39 -0.67
C GLN A 528 -27.61 -20.08 0.40
N ARG A 529 -28.63 -20.88 -0.01
CA ARG A 529 -29.45 -21.65 0.91
C ARG A 529 -28.60 -22.66 1.69
N LEU A 530 -27.75 -23.41 1.01
CA LEU A 530 -26.87 -24.41 1.63
C LEU A 530 -25.85 -23.75 2.57
N THR A 531 -25.26 -22.63 2.20
CA THR A 531 -24.38 -21.85 3.07
C THR A 531 -25.10 -21.35 4.32
N LEU A 532 -26.34 -20.88 4.17
CA LEU A 532 -27.15 -20.47 5.32
C LEU A 532 -27.48 -21.66 6.25
N VAL A 533 -27.80 -22.83 5.69
CA VAL A 533 -28.05 -24.06 6.46
C VAL A 533 -26.80 -24.47 7.25
N GLN A 534 -25.62 -24.45 6.61
CA GLN A 534 -24.35 -24.75 7.26
C GLN A 534 -24.05 -23.78 8.41
N ASN A 535 -24.17 -22.47 8.15
CA ASN A 535 -23.89 -21.45 9.17
C ASN A 535 -24.87 -21.52 10.35
N THR A 536 -26.14 -21.81 10.07
CA THR A 536 -27.15 -21.99 11.11
C THR A 536 -26.83 -23.21 11.98
N ALA A 537 -26.52 -24.35 11.34
CA ALA A 537 -26.15 -25.58 12.04
C ALA A 537 -24.87 -25.38 12.93
N ARG A 538 -23.86 -24.70 12.40
CA ARG A 538 -22.64 -24.36 13.17
C ARG A 538 -22.94 -23.45 14.36
N SER A 539 -23.78 -22.44 14.16
CA SER A 539 -24.21 -21.50 15.22
C SER A 539 -24.98 -22.22 16.34
N ASP A 540 -25.88 -23.09 15.97
CA ASP A 540 -26.70 -23.86 16.93
C ASP A 540 -25.83 -24.85 17.71
N ARG A 541 -24.92 -25.56 17.03
CA ARG A 541 -23.88 -26.38 17.66
C ARG A 541 -23.03 -25.57 18.67
N TYR A 542 -22.53 -24.40 18.26
CA TYR A 542 -21.74 -23.53 19.12
C TYR A 542 -22.51 -23.10 20.38
N ARG A 543 -23.82 -22.81 20.24
CA ARG A 543 -24.69 -22.45 21.37
C ARG A 543 -24.77 -23.58 22.38
N VAL A 544 -24.93 -24.84 21.92
CA VAL A 544 -24.99 -26.01 22.78
C VAL A 544 -23.63 -26.26 23.45
N VAL A 545 -22.51 -26.13 22.71
CA VAL A 545 -21.14 -26.25 23.27
C VAL A 545 -20.90 -25.24 24.41
N ARG A 546 -21.39 -24.01 24.26
CA ARG A 546 -21.30 -23.01 25.32
C ARG A 546 -22.16 -23.39 26.54
N GLN A 547 -23.35 -23.98 26.34
CA GLN A 547 -24.17 -24.47 27.44
C GLN A 547 -23.48 -25.60 28.21
N VAL A 548 -22.85 -26.54 27.49
CA VAL A 548 -22.05 -27.60 28.13
C VAL A 548 -20.91 -27.01 28.98
N ALA A 549 -20.17 -26.02 28.42
CA ALA A 549 -19.07 -25.38 29.16
C ALA A 549 -19.56 -24.70 30.45
N ALA A 550 -20.69 -23.98 30.39
CA ALA A 550 -21.31 -23.38 31.57
C ALA A 550 -21.73 -24.40 32.60
N LYS A 551 -22.40 -25.50 32.15
CA LYS A 551 -22.85 -26.57 33.05
C LYS A 551 -21.70 -27.33 33.69
N ARG A 552 -20.59 -27.54 32.99
CA ARG A 552 -19.36 -28.13 33.55
C ARG A 552 -18.73 -27.23 34.61
N GLN A 553 -18.77 -25.88 34.43
CA GLN A 553 -18.35 -24.94 35.48
C GLN A 553 -19.25 -25.01 36.72
N GLU A 554 -20.58 -25.06 36.54
CA GLU A 554 -21.52 -25.24 37.64
C GLU A 554 -21.24 -26.55 38.38
N LEU A 555 -21.03 -27.65 37.67
CA LEU A 555 -20.67 -28.96 38.25
C LEU A 555 -19.34 -28.93 39.03
N ALA A 556 -18.33 -28.23 38.49
CA ALA A 556 -17.05 -28.06 39.17
C ALA A 556 -17.21 -27.26 40.48
N ALA A 557 -18.06 -26.23 40.48
CA ALA A 557 -18.33 -25.44 41.68
C ALA A 557 -19.05 -26.29 42.75
N LEU A 558 -20.00 -27.15 42.35
CA LEU A 558 -20.66 -28.09 43.28
C LEU A 558 -19.70 -29.13 43.85
N SER A 559 -18.72 -29.54 43.09
CA SER A 559 -17.71 -30.50 43.55
C SER A 559 -16.78 -29.96 44.65
N ALA A 560 -16.71 -28.64 44.81
CA ALA A 560 -15.97 -27.95 45.87
C ALA A 560 -16.77 -27.85 47.21
N ALA A 561 -18.09 -28.17 47.22
CA ALA A 561 -18.94 -28.08 48.40
C ALA A 561 -19.08 -29.44 49.11
N LYS A 562 -18.98 -29.48 50.46
CA LYS A 562 -18.86 -30.67 51.30
C LYS A 562 -20.18 -31.21 51.88
N ALA A 563 -21.34 -31.00 51.35
CA ALA A 563 -22.62 -31.42 51.95
C ALA A 563 -23.27 -32.60 51.20
N GLU A 564 -23.88 -33.50 51.91
CA GLU A 564 -24.60 -34.70 51.40
C GLU A 564 -25.74 -34.37 50.44
N THR A 565 -26.35 -33.18 50.58
CA THR A 565 -27.40 -32.63 49.72
C THR A 565 -26.91 -32.30 48.31
N VAL A 566 -25.63 -32.32 48.06
CA VAL A 566 -25.01 -32.01 46.76
C VAL A 566 -24.97 -33.20 45.80
N ALA A 567 -25.15 -34.41 46.30
CA ALA A 567 -25.04 -35.62 45.49
C ALA A 567 -26.15 -35.74 44.43
N GLU A 568 -27.38 -35.49 44.79
CA GLU A 568 -28.53 -35.51 43.86
C GLU A 568 -28.43 -34.44 42.80
N GLU A 569 -27.98 -33.24 43.19
CA GLU A 569 -27.77 -32.12 42.23
C GLU A 569 -26.63 -32.41 41.24
N ARG A 570 -25.58 -33.05 41.70
CA ARG A 570 -24.48 -33.51 40.81
C ARG A 570 -24.97 -34.53 39.78
N VAL A 571 -25.70 -35.54 40.18
CA VAL A 571 -26.27 -36.57 39.28
C VAL A 571 -27.20 -35.91 38.26
N ARG A 572 -27.97 -34.94 38.67
CA ARG A 572 -28.85 -34.18 37.76
C ARG A 572 -28.04 -33.37 36.73
N ARG A 573 -26.98 -32.68 37.18
CA ARG A 573 -26.10 -31.89 36.28
C ARG A 573 -25.30 -32.77 35.32
N GLU A 574 -24.84 -33.92 35.77
CA GLU A 574 -24.14 -34.91 34.93
C GLU A 574 -25.10 -35.46 33.85
N ALA A 575 -26.36 -35.71 34.20
CA ALA A 575 -27.40 -36.12 33.24
C ALA A 575 -27.71 -35.00 32.22
N GLU A 576 -27.83 -33.74 32.69
CA GLU A 576 -28.02 -32.57 31.81
C GLU A 576 -26.84 -32.41 30.82
N ILE A 577 -25.60 -32.57 31.29
CA ILE A 577 -24.40 -32.52 30.46
C ILE A 577 -24.41 -33.65 29.42
N ALA A 578 -24.72 -34.89 29.84
CA ALA A 578 -24.80 -36.04 28.94
C ALA A 578 -25.86 -35.86 27.86
N GLU A 579 -27.00 -35.23 28.18
CA GLU A 579 -28.03 -34.89 27.20
C GLU A 579 -27.56 -33.82 26.21
N LEU A 580 -26.87 -32.78 26.68
CA LEU A 580 -26.32 -31.74 25.82
C LEU A 580 -25.14 -32.27 24.96
N ASP A 581 -24.32 -33.18 25.49
CA ASP A 581 -23.25 -33.83 24.70
C ASP A 581 -23.87 -34.72 23.59
N ARG A 582 -24.98 -35.37 23.81
CA ARG A 582 -25.76 -36.07 22.73
C ARG A 582 -26.26 -35.08 21.67
N LYS A 583 -26.77 -33.93 22.09
CA LYS A 583 -27.17 -32.86 21.16
C LYS A 583 -26.00 -32.31 20.34
N ILE A 584 -24.80 -32.21 20.92
CA ILE A 584 -23.60 -31.85 20.17
C ILE A 584 -23.32 -32.87 19.08
N GLN A 585 -23.39 -34.17 19.38
CA GLN A 585 -23.16 -35.20 18.37
C GLN A 585 -24.19 -35.19 17.25
N GLU A 586 -25.43 -34.81 17.55
CA GLU A 586 -26.48 -34.64 16.57
C GLU A 586 -26.21 -33.43 15.68
N TRP A 587 -25.81 -32.32 16.27
CA TRP A 587 -25.38 -31.14 15.52
C TRP A 587 -24.10 -31.37 14.71
N ASP A 588 -23.13 -32.17 15.20
CA ASP A 588 -21.94 -32.57 14.43
C ASP A 588 -22.34 -33.30 13.12
N ARG A 589 -23.33 -34.20 13.19
CA ARG A 589 -23.87 -34.87 12.00
C ARG A 589 -24.58 -33.89 11.08
N THR A 590 -25.37 -32.96 11.63
CA THR A 590 -26.07 -31.95 10.85
C THR A 590 -25.11 -30.97 10.15
N VAL A 591 -24.06 -30.53 10.86
CA VAL A 591 -23.03 -29.69 10.29
C VAL A 591 -22.29 -30.42 9.15
N LYS A 592 -21.92 -31.69 9.40
CA LYS A 592 -21.25 -32.48 8.37
C LYS A 592 -22.14 -32.71 7.15
N ALA A 593 -23.41 -33.04 7.35
CA ALA A 593 -24.34 -33.20 6.24
C ALA A 593 -24.52 -31.91 5.42
N ALA A 594 -24.56 -30.76 6.08
CA ALA A 594 -24.63 -29.47 5.42
C ALA A 594 -23.31 -29.12 4.66
N GLU A 595 -22.16 -29.50 5.22
CA GLU A 595 -20.86 -29.37 4.55
C GLU A 595 -20.78 -30.27 3.32
N ASP A 596 -21.17 -31.54 3.45
CA ASP A 596 -21.17 -32.51 2.36
C ASP A 596 -22.13 -32.08 1.23
N ALA A 597 -23.34 -31.56 1.57
CA ALA A 597 -24.28 -31.03 0.60
C ALA A 597 -23.78 -29.79 -0.13
N LEU A 598 -23.12 -28.85 0.58
CA LEU A 598 -22.52 -27.68 -0.01
C LEU A 598 -21.35 -28.08 -0.93
N GLN A 599 -20.53 -29.04 -0.50
CA GLN A 599 -19.43 -29.55 -1.29
C GLN A 599 -19.94 -30.28 -2.55
N ALA A 600 -20.96 -31.10 -2.44
CA ALA A 600 -21.59 -31.76 -3.60
C ALA A 600 -22.18 -30.76 -4.62
N ALA A 601 -22.76 -29.67 -4.12
CA ALA A 601 -23.19 -28.56 -4.99
C ALA A 601 -22.05 -27.88 -5.72
N PHE A 602 -20.89 -27.68 -5.05
CA PHE A 602 -19.67 -27.14 -5.69
C PHE A 602 -19.06 -28.14 -6.68
N ASP A 603 -19.12 -29.44 -6.41
CA ASP A 603 -18.50 -30.47 -7.25
C ASP A 603 -19.29 -30.75 -8.55
N SER A 604 -20.58 -30.35 -8.62
CA SER A 604 -21.47 -30.59 -9.74
C SER A 604 -22.25 -29.33 -10.13
N PRO A 605 -21.56 -28.22 -10.48
CA PRO A 605 -22.26 -27.02 -10.92
C PRO A 605 -22.94 -27.28 -12.28
N PRO A 606 -24.17 -26.75 -12.51
CA PRO A 606 -24.70 -26.69 -13.87
C PRO A 606 -23.77 -25.84 -14.74
N PRO A 607 -23.83 -25.99 -16.08
CA PRO A 607 -23.12 -25.10 -16.99
C PRO A 607 -23.44 -23.64 -16.61
N GLN A 608 -22.44 -22.94 -16.11
CA GLN A 608 -22.61 -21.57 -15.66
C GLN A 608 -21.73 -20.64 -16.48
N PRO A 609 -22.13 -19.39 -16.67
CA PRO A 609 -21.20 -18.40 -17.15
C PRO A 609 -20.04 -18.26 -16.18
N ASP A 610 -18.87 -18.02 -16.71
CA ASP A 610 -17.79 -17.48 -15.94
C ASP A 610 -18.13 -16.07 -15.43
N TRP A 611 -17.53 -15.67 -14.32
CA TRP A 611 -17.85 -14.40 -13.70
C TRP A 611 -16.63 -13.50 -13.61
N ALA A 612 -16.81 -12.20 -13.84
CA ALA A 612 -15.76 -11.21 -13.69
C ALA A 612 -16.22 -9.99 -12.89
N MET A 613 -15.29 -9.44 -12.13
CA MET A 613 -15.41 -8.13 -11.51
C MET A 613 -15.20 -7.04 -12.55
N GLY A 614 -15.82 -5.86 -12.34
CA GLY A 614 -15.61 -4.74 -13.25
C GLY A 614 -16.51 -3.55 -12.94
N ALA A 615 -16.77 -2.74 -13.95
CA ALA A 615 -17.63 -1.57 -13.88
C ALA A 615 -18.53 -1.48 -15.11
N ARG A 616 -19.74 -0.98 -14.93
CA ARG A 616 -20.67 -0.68 -16.03
C ARG A 616 -21.37 0.67 -15.84
N GLU A 617 -21.96 1.18 -16.91
CA GLU A 617 -22.81 2.37 -16.86
C GLU A 617 -24.02 2.16 -15.93
N ARG A 618 -24.40 3.20 -15.20
CA ARG A 618 -25.76 3.29 -14.63
C ARG A 618 -26.75 3.70 -15.71
N LEU A 619 -28.03 3.41 -15.48
CA LEU A 619 -29.11 3.74 -16.42
C LEU A 619 -29.29 5.24 -16.66
N ALA A 620 -28.85 6.08 -15.73
CA ALA A 620 -28.88 7.53 -15.83
C ALA A 620 -27.60 8.14 -15.29
N GLY A 621 -27.09 9.15 -15.99
CA GLY A 621 -25.98 9.96 -15.52
C GLY A 621 -26.41 10.85 -14.35
N GLU A 622 -25.52 11.03 -13.38
CA GLU A 622 -25.79 11.79 -12.15
C GLU A 622 -24.67 12.80 -11.91
N ASP A 623 -24.97 14.09 -12.02
CA ASP A 623 -24.07 15.16 -11.64
C ASP A 623 -23.92 15.20 -10.12
N CYS A 624 -22.75 15.59 -9.62
CA CYS A 624 -22.46 15.57 -8.19
C CYS A 624 -22.66 16.95 -7.58
N ARG A 625 -23.25 17.02 -6.37
CA ARG A 625 -23.23 18.25 -5.58
C ARG A 625 -21.94 18.36 -4.80
N ILE A 626 -21.45 19.56 -4.60
CA ILE A 626 -20.33 19.82 -3.68
C ILE A 626 -20.77 19.45 -2.27
N HIS A 627 -20.03 18.56 -1.61
CA HIS A 627 -20.18 18.31 -0.19
C HIS A 627 -19.32 19.33 0.58
N LEU A 628 -19.98 20.35 1.14
CA LEU A 628 -19.27 21.41 1.85
C LEU A 628 -18.45 20.84 3.00
N ARG A 629 -17.13 21.06 2.99
CA ARG A 629 -16.15 20.45 3.92
C ARG A 629 -16.11 18.92 3.88
N GLY A 630 -16.50 18.32 2.75
CA GLY A 630 -16.55 16.86 2.59
C GLY A 630 -17.76 16.18 3.25
N GLU A 631 -18.66 16.94 3.89
CA GLU A 631 -19.83 16.43 4.62
C GLU A 631 -20.97 16.05 3.67
N THR A 632 -21.28 14.78 3.55
CA THR A 632 -22.31 14.25 2.62
C THR A 632 -23.73 14.76 2.89
N THR A 633 -23.99 15.31 4.06
CA THR A 633 -25.28 15.90 4.46
C THR A 633 -25.33 17.40 4.27
N ASN A 634 -24.19 18.07 4.00
CA ASN A 634 -24.10 19.51 3.82
C ASN A 634 -23.81 19.81 2.33
N LEU A 635 -24.88 19.97 1.55
CA LEU A 635 -24.80 20.02 0.09
C LEU A 635 -24.76 21.48 -0.42
N GLY A 636 -23.74 21.76 -1.23
CA GLY A 636 -23.58 23.00 -2.01
C GLY A 636 -24.15 22.87 -3.43
N ASP A 637 -23.51 23.57 -4.37
CA ASP A 637 -23.93 23.63 -5.76
C ASP A 637 -23.78 22.31 -6.51
N VAL A 638 -24.58 22.12 -7.54
CA VAL A 638 -24.44 21.01 -8.48
C VAL A 638 -23.30 21.32 -9.44
N VAL A 639 -22.39 20.35 -9.60
CA VAL A 639 -21.28 20.44 -10.55
C VAL A 639 -21.50 19.42 -11.68
N PRO A 640 -21.52 19.86 -12.93
CA PRO A 640 -21.60 18.95 -14.07
C PRO A 640 -20.39 18.00 -14.12
N ARG A 641 -20.61 16.77 -14.58
CA ARG A 641 -19.55 15.78 -14.80
C ARG A 641 -18.49 16.33 -15.75
N GLY A 642 -17.23 16.10 -15.46
CA GLY A 642 -16.14 16.62 -16.25
C GLY A 642 -14.77 16.17 -15.76
N ILE A 643 -13.73 16.75 -16.35
CA ILE A 643 -12.33 16.54 -16.00
C ILE A 643 -11.74 17.79 -15.31
N PRO A 644 -10.59 17.67 -14.62
CA PRO A 644 -9.93 18.81 -14.01
C PRO A 644 -9.58 19.92 -15.02
N ARG A 645 -9.99 21.17 -14.71
CA ARG A 645 -9.84 22.32 -15.61
C ARG A 645 -8.40 22.64 -15.99
N VAL A 646 -7.45 22.43 -15.07
CA VAL A 646 -6.03 22.68 -15.34
C VAL A 646 -5.53 21.86 -16.54
N LEU A 647 -6.04 20.65 -16.68
CA LEU A 647 -5.65 19.75 -17.76
C LEU A 647 -6.55 19.90 -18.99
N ALA A 648 -7.81 20.32 -18.79
CA ALA A 648 -8.71 20.61 -19.89
C ALA A 648 -8.15 21.72 -20.81
N GLN A 649 -7.53 22.74 -20.23
CA GLN A 649 -6.93 23.85 -20.98
C GLN A 649 -5.75 23.43 -21.87
N VAL A 650 -4.99 22.41 -21.50
CA VAL A 650 -3.91 21.85 -22.34
C VAL A 650 -4.48 21.17 -23.59
N PHE A 651 -5.72 20.67 -23.49
CA PHE A 651 -6.44 20.05 -24.62
C PHE A 651 -6.94 21.06 -25.64
N ALA A 652 -7.33 22.23 -25.18
CA ALA A 652 -7.97 23.23 -26.03
C ALA A 652 -7.03 23.88 -27.05
N GLY A 653 -5.71 23.90 -26.83
CA GLY A 653 -4.65 24.35 -27.75
C GLY A 653 -4.82 25.72 -28.46
N ASP A 654 -6.05 26.14 -28.64
CA ASP A 654 -6.50 27.31 -29.45
C ASP A 654 -7.37 28.30 -28.69
N GLY A 655 -7.47 28.16 -27.35
CA GLY A 655 -8.27 29.09 -26.51
C GLY A 655 -9.77 28.82 -26.50
N SER A 656 -10.24 27.78 -27.19
CA SER A 656 -11.62 27.31 -27.02
C SER A 656 -11.81 26.70 -25.63
N SER A 657 -12.97 26.89 -25.02
CA SER A 657 -13.27 26.23 -23.72
C SER A 657 -13.28 24.72 -23.97
N ALA A 658 -12.27 24.02 -23.45
CA ALA A 658 -12.21 22.55 -23.50
C ALA A 658 -13.18 21.96 -22.47
N ASP A 659 -14.45 22.35 -22.51
CA ASP A 659 -15.49 21.64 -21.80
C ASP A 659 -15.70 20.30 -22.51
N ILE A 660 -15.09 19.24 -21.96
CA ILE A 660 -15.46 17.90 -22.36
C ILE A 660 -16.92 17.72 -21.95
N ARG A 661 -17.80 17.86 -22.94
CA ARG A 661 -19.23 17.64 -22.71
C ARG A 661 -19.49 16.16 -22.49
N VAL A 662 -19.91 15.83 -21.29
CA VAL A 662 -20.40 14.51 -20.95
C VAL A 662 -21.91 14.48 -21.31
N PRO A 663 -22.38 13.58 -22.18
CA PRO A 663 -23.80 13.41 -22.45
C PRO A 663 -24.59 13.11 -21.16
N SER A 664 -25.81 13.61 -21.06
CA SER A 664 -26.63 13.48 -19.83
C SER A 664 -26.98 12.03 -19.48
N ASP A 665 -27.02 11.17 -20.49
CA ASP A 665 -27.40 9.74 -20.41
C ASP A 665 -26.20 8.78 -20.19
N THR A 666 -24.98 9.28 -20.14
CA THR A 666 -23.77 8.46 -19.93
C THR A 666 -23.05 8.81 -18.63
N SER A 667 -22.16 7.96 -18.15
CA SER A 667 -21.33 8.26 -16.99
C SER A 667 -20.27 9.32 -17.27
N GLY A 668 -19.76 9.41 -18.49
CA GLY A 668 -18.56 10.17 -18.85
C GLY A 668 -17.26 9.39 -18.73
N ARG A 669 -17.31 8.09 -18.42
CA ARG A 669 -16.09 7.25 -18.31
C ARG A 669 -15.35 7.13 -19.65
N LEU A 670 -16.07 7.07 -20.77
CA LEU A 670 -15.44 7.00 -22.09
C LEU A 670 -14.64 8.27 -22.36
N GLN A 671 -15.22 9.44 -22.12
CA GLN A 671 -14.57 10.75 -22.28
C GLN A 671 -13.38 10.89 -21.33
N LEU A 672 -13.53 10.42 -20.09
CA LEU A 672 -12.43 10.37 -19.11
C LEU A 672 -11.29 9.48 -19.60
N ALA A 673 -11.60 8.29 -20.12
CA ALA A 673 -10.62 7.35 -20.65
C ALA A 673 -9.85 7.92 -21.86
N GLU A 674 -10.57 8.55 -22.79
CA GLU A 674 -9.99 9.22 -23.95
C GLU A 674 -9.06 10.36 -23.54
N TRP A 675 -9.46 11.13 -22.53
CA TRP A 675 -8.63 12.23 -22.00
C TRP A 675 -7.37 11.69 -21.29
N LEU A 676 -7.48 10.68 -20.43
CA LEU A 676 -6.34 10.07 -19.75
C LEU A 676 -5.31 9.51 -20.73
N SER A 677 -5.77 8.92 -21.82
CA SER A 677 -4.95 8.26 -22.84
C SER A 677 -4.54 9.16 -24.00
N SER A 678 -4.94 10.43 -23.98
CA SER A 678 -4.62 11.34 -25.07
C SER A 678 -3.12 11.66 -25.13
N PRO A 679 -2.51 11.72 -26.31
CA PRO A 679 -1.13 12.16 -26.48
C PRO A 679 -0.91 13.64 -26.09
N ARG A 680 -1.99 14.43 -25.94
CA ARG A 680 -1.94 15.80 -25.43
C ARG A 680 -1.88 15.85 -23.90
N ASN A 681 -2.25 14.77 -23.19
CA ASN A 681 -2.12 14.72 -21.73
C ASN A 681 -0.62 14.69 -21.35
N PRO A 682 -0.10 15.72 -20.67
CA PRO A 682 1.32 15.79 -20.40
C PRO A 682 1.79 14.85 -19.30
N LEU A 683 0.88 14.40 -18.43
CA LEU A 683 1.20 13.62 -17.25
C LEU A 683 1.33 12.11 -17.55
N THR A 684 0.32 11.53 -18.19
CA THR A 684 0.27 10.08 -18.44
C THR A 684 1.55 9.49 -19.04
N PRO A 685 2.12 10.05 -20.13
CA PRO A 685 3.36 9.51 -20.70
C PRO A 685 4.59 9.77 -19.81
N ARG A 686 4.66 10.90 -19.10
CA ARG A 686 5.77 11.20 -18.17
C ARG A 686 5.76 10.28 -16.96
N VAL A 687 4.61 10.06 -16.37
CA VAL A 687 4.44 9.16 -15.21
C VAL A 687 4.85 7.74 -15.58
N GLN A 688 4.40 7.24 -16.74
CA GLN A 688 4.78 5.89 -17.19
C GLN A 688 6.27 5.79 -17.53
N ALA A 689 6.83 6.75 -18.25
CA ALA A 689 8.27 6.77 -18.56
C ALA A 689 9.13 6.82 -17.28
N ASN A 690 8.73 7.64 -16.31
CA ASN A 690 9.41 7.72 -15.00
C ASN A 690 9.36 6.41 -14.22
N ARG A 691 8.23 5.68 -14.26
CA ARG A 691 8.10 4.38 -13.61
C ARG A 691 8.91 3.29 -14.28
N ILE A 692 8.94 3.25 -15.60
CA ILE A 692 9.83 2.33 -16.34
C ILE A 692 11.29 2.63 -15.97
N TRP A 693 11.67 3.90 -15.97
CA TRP A 693 13.00 4.33 -15.54
C TRP A 693 13.33 3.87 -14.11
N LEU A 694 12.43 4.12 -13.16
CA LEU A 694 12.57 3.68 -11.76
C LEU A 694 12.87 2.18 -11.65
N LYS A 695 12.11 1.36 -12.40
CA LYS A 695 12.24 -0.11 -12.33
C LYS A 695 13.55 -0.62 -12.96
N LEU A 696 14.13 0.09 -13.91
CA LEU A 696 15.39 -0.29 -14.56
C LEU A 696 16.63 0.29 -13.85
N PHE A 697 16.57 1.53 -13.39
CA PHE A 697 17.73 2.24 -12.83
C PHE A 697 17.73 2.33 -11.28
N GLY A 698 16.65 1.92 -10.62
CA GLY A 698 16.57 1.88 -9.16
C GLY A 698 16.40 3.24 -8.48
N GLY A 699 16.29 4.31 -9.25
CA GLY A 699 15.95 5.65 -8.79
C GLY A 699 15.15 6.36 -9.86
N ALA A 700 14.04 7.00 -9.49
CA ALA A 700 13.18 7.70 -10.45
C ALA A 700 13.77 9.07 -10.81
N ILE A 701 13.51 9.54 -12.04
CA ILE A 701 13.87 10.91 -12.46
C ILE A 701 13.06 11.92 -11.63
N VAL A 702 11.76 11.66 -11.42
CA VAL A 702 10.93 12.32 -10.40
C VAL A 702 10.87 11.40 -9.20
N ALA A 703 11.54 11.75 -8.11
CA ALA A 703 11.70 10.88 -6.93
C ALA A 703 10.37 10.51 -6.24
N THR A 704 9.30 11.24 -6.52
CA THR A 704 7.93 10.97 -6.07
C THR A 704 7.09 10.43 -7.23
N PRO A 705 7.19 9.13 -7.60
CA PRO A 705 6.58 8.59 -8.82
C PRO A 705 5.04 8.57 -8.82
N ASP A 706 4.42 8.86 -7.67
CA ASP A 706 2.97 8.99 -7.47
C ASP A 706 2.52 10.45 -7.26
N ASP A 707 3.47 11.42 -7.29
CA ASP A 707 3.18 12.85 -7.10
C ASP A 707 4.06 13.69 -8.04
N PHE A 708 3.45 14.21 -9.10
CA PHE A 708 3.98 15.14 -10.09
C PHE A 708 3.42 16.55 -9.90
N GLY A 709 2.65 16.74 -8.83
CA GLY A 709 2.10 18.03 -8.41
C GLY A 709 3.12 18.92 -7.72
N ALA A 710 2.63 20.01 -7.13
CA ALA A 710 3.44 21.02 -6.47
C ALA A 710 4.16 20.51 -5.20
N THR A 711 3.70 19.40 -4.60
CA THR A 711 4.32 18.75 -3.45
C THR A 711 5.31 17.66 -3.84
N GLY A 712 5.27 17.25 -5.10
CA GLY A 712 6.19 16.26 -5.66
C GLY A 712 7.59 16.83 -5.88
N ALA A 713 8.55 15.92 -6.04
CA ALA A 713 9.92 16.28 -6.35
C ALA A 713 10.02 16.84 -7.79
N ALA A 714 10.86 17.83 -7.97
CA ALA A 714 11.24 18.26 -9.31
C ALA A 714 12.07 17.15 -10.01
N PRO A 715 11.95 16.98 -11.32
CA PRO A 715 12.75 16.02 -12.06
C PRO A 715 14.26 16.34 -11.98
N SER A 716 15.08 15.34 -11.68
CA SER A 716 16.54 15.48 -11.67
C SER A 716 17.11 15.76 -13.07
N HIS A 717 16.44 15.22 -14.11
CA HIS A 717 16.79 15.36 -15.52
C HIS A 717 15.54 15.70 -16.34
N PRO A 718 15.08 16.98 -16.34
CA PRO A 718 13.79 17.37 -16.92
C PRO A 718 13.71 17.15 -18.42
N GLU A 719 14.79 17.44 -19.16
CA GLU A 719 14.85 17.25 -20.61
C GLU A 719 14.82 15.75 -20.98
N LEU A 720 15.57 14.93 -20.24
CA LEU A 720 15.52 13.46 -20.41
C LEU A 720 14.11 12.92 -20.20
N LEU A 721 13.43 13.34 -19.13
CA LEU A 721 12.05 12.87 -18.87
C LEU A 721 11.10 13.28 -19.99
N SER A 722 11.23 14.51 -20.51
CA SER A 722 10.41 14.97 -21.61
C SER A 722 10.69 14.20 -22.91
N ASP A 723 11.98 13.92 -23.19
CA ASP A 723 12.40 13.14 -24.36
C ASP A 723 11.92 11.68 -24.27
N LEU A 724 12.08 11.03 -23.12
CA LEU A 724 11.55 9.68 -22.89
C LEU A 724 10.03 9.61 -23.07
N ALA A 725 9.29 10.56 -22.51
CA ALA A 725 7.85 10.65 -22.70
C ALA A 725 7.47 10.88 -24.17
N HIS A 726 8.22 11.74 -24.89
CA HIS A 726 8.00 11.97 -26.32
C HIS A 726 8.29 10.71 -27.15
N ARG A 727 9.38 9.99 -26.88
CA ARG A 727 9.72 8.72 -27.53
C ARG A 727 8.69 7.64 -27.27
N PHE A 728 8.18 7.57 -26.03
CA PHE A 728 7.09 6.68 -25.66
C PHE A 728 5.84 6.91 -26.51
N LEU A 729 5.43 8.19 -26.66
CA LEU A 729 4.34 8.59 -27.55
C LEU A 729 4.62 8.20 -29.01
N ARG A 730 5.79 8.53 -29.53
CA ARG A 730 6.20 8.23 -30.91
C ARG A 730 6.33 6.75 -31.19
N GLY A 731 6.72 5.98 -30.19
CA GLY A 731 6.81 4.51 -30.24
C GLY A 731 5.47 3.80 -30.12
N GLY A 732 4.34 4.51 -30.26
CA GLY A 732 2.99 3.92 -30.17
C GLY A 732 2.63 3.47 -28.75
N TRP A 733 3.13 4.14 -27.73
CA TRP A 733 2.89 3.82 -26.32
C TRP A 733 3.35 2.41 -25.91
N SER A 734 4.32 1.84 -26.61
CA SER A 734 4.88 0.52 -26.35
C SER A 734 5.79 0.54 -25.12
N ASN A 735 5.41 -0.18 -24.07
CA ASN A 735 6.24 -0.37 -22.88
C ASN A 735 7.52 -1.17 -23.24
N LYS A 736 7.40 -2.23 -24.06
CA LYS A 736 8.56 -3.04 -24.44
C LYS A 736 9.58 -2.25 -25.26
N SER A 737 9.11 -1.37 -26.15
CA SER A 737 9.98 -0.52 -26.96
C SER A 737 10.80 0.45 -26.06
N LEU A 738 10.15 1.10 -25.08
CA LEU A 738 10.84 2.01 -24.18
C LEU A 738 11.79 1.27 -23.22
N VAL A 739 11.39 0.12 -22.69
CA VAL A 739 12.25 -0.77 -21.89
C VAL A 739 13.48 -1.19 -22.70
N ARG A 740 13.28 -1.65 -23.94
CA ARG A 740 14.36 -2.02 -24.85
C ARG A 740 15.35 -0.88 -25.05
N GLU A 741 14.87 0.31 -25.39
CA GLU A 741 15.72 1.48 -25.61
C GLU A 741 16.58 1.80 -24.37
N MET A 742 15.98 1.82 -23.19
CA MET A 742 16.70 2.07 -21.93
C MET A 742 17.76 0.99 -21.66
N MET A 743 17.46 -0.28 -21.88
CA MET A 743 18.37 -1.39 -21.60
C MET A 743 19.53 -1.48 -22.59
N LEU A 744 19.36 -0.99 -23.81
CA LEU A 744 20.43 -0.93 -24.80
C LEU A 744 21.36 0.29 -24.63
N SER A 745 21.02 1.24 -23.74
CA SER A 745 21.85 2.42 -23.46
C SER A 745 23.18 2.09 -22.78
N GLN A 746 24.15 2.97 -22.94
CA GLN A 746 25.43 2.87 -22.22
C GLN A 746 25.22 3.11 -20.72
N THR A 747 24.28 3.98 -20.37
CA THR A 747 23.89 4.26 -18.99
C THR A 747 23.46 2.98 -18.24
N TYR A 748 22.71 2.09 -18.90
CA TYR A 748 22.30 0.81 -18.30
C TYR A 748 23.46 -0.18 -18.14
N ARG A 749 24.45 -0.11 -19.00
CA ARG A 749 25.62 -1.01 -19.00
C ARG A 749 26.65 -0.69 -17.93
N GLN A 750 26.55 0.45 -17.26
CA GLN A 750 27.50 0.89 -16.24
C GLN A 750 27.63 -0.12 -15.08
N ALA A 751 28.85 -0.22 -14.53
CA ALA A 751 29.10 -0.91 -13.28
C ALA A 751 28.41 -0.21 -12.10
N SER A 752 28.19 -0.94 -11.00
CA SER A 752 27.60 -0.39 -9.77
C SER A 752 28.60 0.25 -8.82
N VAL A 753 29.89 0.08 -9.09
CA VAL A 753 31.00 0.66 -8.31
C VAL A 753 31.84 1.54 -9.24
N SER A 754 32.18 2.72 -8.80
CA SER A 754 33.11 3.63 -9.50
C SER A 754 33.84 4.53 -8.50
N ASP A 755 34.94 5.13 -8.94
CA ASP A 755 35.74 6.08 -8.15
C ASP A 755 34.94 7.35 -7.80
N SER A 756 33.88 7.67 -8.58
CA SER A 756 32.97 8.78 -8.33
C SER A 756 31.97 8.55 -7.19
N SER A 757 31.97 7.36 -6.59
CA SER A 757 30.97 7.00 -5.53
C SER A 757 31.05 7.90 -4.29
N ALA A 758 32.23 8.40 -3.95
CA ALA A 758 32.42 9.32 -2.83
C ALA A 758 31.92 10.75 -3.13
N ALA A 759 32.02 11.19 -4.39
CA ALA A 759 31.65 12.53 -4.83
C ALA A 759 30.12 12.66 -5.07
N ASP A 760 29.44 11.54 -5.43
CA ASP A 760 27.99 11.47 -5.62
C ASP A 760 27.42 10.21 -4.90
N PRO A 761 27.34 10.23 -3.55
CA PRO A 761 26.89 9.05 -2.78
C PRO A 761 25.47 8.62 -3.17
N ASP A 762 24.58 9.56 -3.42
CA ASP A 762 23.19 9.30 -3.79
C ASP A 762 23.01 8.91 -5.26
N ASN A 763 24.09 8.93 -6.04
CA ASN A 763 24.07 8.69 -7.48
C ASN A 763 23.00 9.52 -8.21
N LYS A 764 22.94 10.80 -7.90
CA LYS A 764 22.00 11.76 -8.46
C LYS A 764 22.20 11.97 -9.96
N TRP A 765 23.46 11.94 -10.39
CA TRP A 765 23.87 12.19 -11.77
C TRP A 765 23.99 10.93 -12.62
N LEU A 766 23.67 9.76 -12.02
CA LEU A 766 23.69 8.46 -12.71
C LEU A 766 25.06 8.11 -13.31
N ALA A 767 26.14 8.54 -12.63
CA ALA A 767 27.51 8.23 -13.04
C ALA A 767 27.86 6.73 -12.89
N ARG A 768 27.02 5.94 -12.24
CA ARG A 768 27.12 4.48 -12.09
C ARG A 768 25.74 3.85 -12.03
N MET A 769 25.65 2.53 -12.18
CA MET A 769 24.39 1.82 -11.93
C MET A 769 24.12 1.73 -10.43
N ARG A 770 22.89 2.01 -9.98
CA ARG A 770 22.52 1.88 -8.57
C ARG A 770 22.38 0.40 -8.18
N PRO A 771 23.04 -0.07 -7.11
CA PRO A 771 22.75 -1.37 -6.53
C PRO A 771 21.31 -1.40 -6.02
N ARG A 772 20.60 -2.50 -6.25
CA ARG A 772 19.21 -2.68 -5.83
C ARG A 772 19.04 -4.01 -5.13
N ARG A 773 18.21 -4.02 -4.08
CA ARG A 773 17.77 -5.26 -3.47
C ARG A 773 16.74 -5.95 -4.38
N LEU A 774 16.71 -7.29 -4.38
CA LEU A 774 15.64 -8.02 -5.05
C LEU A 774 14.30 -7.76 -4.34
N GLU A 775 13.26 -7.52 -5.12
CA GLU A 775 11.90 -7.44 -4.60
C GLU A 775 11.45 -8.81 -4.07
N ALA A 776 10.51 -8.82 -3.13
CA ALA A 776 10.08 -10.00 -2.39
C ALA A 776 9.71 -11.19 -3.30
N GLU A 777 8.99 -10.93 -4.39
CA GLU A 777 8.60 -11.96 -5.36
C GLU A 777 9.80 -12.52 -6.10
N ALA A 778 10.67 -11.65 -6.61
CA ALA A 778 11.87 -12.07 -7.34
C ALA A 778 12.82 -12.84 -6.41
N PHE A 779 12.90 -12.45 -5.14
CA PHE A 779 13.69 -13.12 -4.13
C PHE A 779 13.14 -14.55 -3.87
N ARG A 780 11.85 -14.69 -3.56
CA ARG A 780 11.23 -16.00 -3.32
C ARG A 780 11.31 -16.91 -4.56
N ASP A 781 10.96 -16.37 -5.72
CA ASP A 781 10.94 -17.12 -6.96
C ASP A 781 12.34 -17.57 -7.39
N ALA A 782 13.38 -16.75 -7.16
CA ALA A 782 14.78 -17.11 -7.43
C ALA A 782 15.26 -18.26 -6.56
N ILE A 783 14.90 -18.28 -5.28
CA ILE A 783 15.24 -19.39 -4.37
C ILE A 783 14.62 -20.67 -4.89
N LYS A 784 13.33 -20.67 -5.23
CA LYS A 784 12.64 -21.86 -5.78
C LYS A 784 13.18 -22.26 -7.16
N TRP A 785 13.56 -21.30 -7.98
CA TRP A 785 14.17 -21.56 -9.29
C TRP A 785 15.51 -22.30 -9.16
N VAL A 786 16.38 -21.83 -8.27
CA VAL A 786 17.67 -22.46 -7.99
C VAL A 786 17.48 -23.85 -7.40
N ALA A 787 16.52 -24.02 -6.49
CA ALA A 787 16.17 -25.31 -5.89
C ALA A 787 15.52 -26.29 -6.88
N GLY A 788 15.08 -25.83 -8.06
CA GLY A 788 14.35 -26.64 -9.02
C GLY A 788 12.91 -26.97 -8.60
N THR A 789 12.37 -26.24 -7.62
CA THR A 789 11.02 -26.45 -7.07
C THR A 789 9.98 -25.46 -7.62
N LEU A 790 10.37 -24.49 -8.45
CA LEU A 790 9.47 -23.53 -9.03
C LEU A 790 8.66 -24.14 -10.18
N ASP A 791 7.33 -24.16 -10.01
CA ASP A 791 6.40 -24.41 -11.10
C ASP A 791 6.15 -23.11 -11.88
N SER A 792 6.62 -23.08 -13.12
CA SER A 792 6.52 -21.90 -14.01
C SER A 792 5.22 -21.82 -14.80
N HIS A 793 4.31 -22.78 -14.64
CA HIS A 793 3.01 -22.74 -15.31
C HIS A 793 2.05 -21.80 -14.56
N PRO A 794 1.23 -21.01 -15.27
CA PRO A 794 0.17 -20.28 -14.61
C PRO A 794 -0.81 -21.25 -13.90
N PRO A 795 -1.46 -20.84 -12.81
CA PRO A 795 -2.44 -21.69 -12.14
C PRO A 795 -3.61 -21.98 -13.09
N PRO A 796 -4.25 -23.15 -12.97
CA PRO A 796 -5.52 -23.37 -13.65
C PRO A 796 -6.51 -22.28 -13.22
N GLU A 797 -7.29 -21.80 -14.18
CA GLU A 797 -8.29 -20.77 -13.89
C GLU A 797 -9.40 -21.34 -12.98
N GLY A 798 -9.82 -20.53 -12.00
CA GLY A 798 -11.01 -20.77 -11.23
C GLY A 798 -10.91 -20.48 -9.74
N ALA A 799 -12.08 -20.26 -9.11
CA ALA A 799 -12.25 -20.10 -7.68
C ALA A 799 -11.73 -21.29 -6.87
N GLU A 800 -11.66 -22.48 -7.47
CA GLU A 800 -11.12 -23.70 -6.86
C GLU A 800 -9.65 -23.57 -6.46
N PHE A 801 -8.84 -22.86 -7.25
CA PHE A 801 -7.43 -22.65 -6.91
C PHE A 801 -7.30 -21.84 -5.62
N LEU A 802 -8.06 -20.75 -5.49
CA LEU A 802 -8.10 -19.93 -4.28
C LEU A 802 -8.71 -20.70 -3.10
N ALA A 803 -9.76 -21.51 -3.32
CA ALA A 803 -10.40 -22.28 -2.27
C ALA A 803 -9.51 -23.41 -1.73
N LYS A 804 -8.79 -24.13 -2.61
CA LYS A 804 -7.87 -25.23 -2.22
C LYS A 804 -6.54 -24.72 -1.64
N HIS A 805 -6.08 -23.56 -2.09
CA HIS A 805 -4.81 -22.97 -1.71
C HIS A 805 -4.99 -21.75 -0.82
N ASN A 806 -6.19 -21.55 -0.27
CA ASN A 806 -6.48 -20.49 0.64
C ASN A 806 -5.93 -20.82 2.03
N PRO A 807 -4.84 -20.15 2.47
CA PRO A 807 -4.28 -20.35 3.80
C PRO A 807 -5.14 -19.72 4.90
N TYR A 808 -6.24 -19.05 4.51
CA TYR A 808 -7.06 -18.26 5.43
C TYR A 808 -8.44 -18.89 5.55
N ARG A 809 -8.79 -19.36 6.76
CA ARG A 809 -10.19 -19.66 7.09
C ARG A 809 -10.92 -18.36 7.40
N GLU A 810 -12.09 -18.20 6.80
CA GLU A 810 -13.09 -17.26 7.25
C GLU A 810 -13.52 -17.68 8.67
N ASP A 811 -12.94 -17.08 9.71
CA ASP A 811 -13.50 -17.19 11.04
C ASP A 811 -14.79 -16.38 11.09
N GLU A 812 -15.85 -16.99 11.57
CA GLU A 812 -17.27 -16.63 11.44
C GLU A 812 -17.62 -15.18 11.80
N TYR A 813 -16.73 -14.37 12.34
CA TYR A 813 -17.19 -13.08 12.87
C TYR A 813 -16.30 -11.87 12.81
N ARG A 814 -14.98 -11.89 12.56
CA ARG A 814 -14.23 -10.60 12.64
C ARG A 814 -12.83 -10.50 12.08
N THR A 815 -12.10 -11.55 11.86
CA THR A 815 -10.71 -11.41 11.37
C THR A 815 -10.29 -12.68 10.64
N PHE A 816 -9.73 -12.54 9.44
CA PHE A 816 -8.88 -13.59 8.90
C PHE A 816 -7.79 -13.88 9.92
N LYS A 817 -7.93 -14.96 10.67
CA LYS A 817 -6.78 -15.50 11.38
C LYS A 817 -5.94 -16.22 10.36
N PRO A 818 -4.70 -15.80 10.14
CA PRO A 818 -3.80 -16.58 9.33
C PRO A 818 -3.66 -17.96 9.97
N LEU A 819 -4.11 -18.98 9.29
CA LEU A 819 -3.68 -20.35 9.54
C LEU A 819 -2.28 -20.48 8.92
N PHE A 820 -1.32 -19.70 9.42
CA PHE A 820 0.06 -19.87 9.03
C PHE A 820 0.60 -21.15 9.64
N GLU A 821 0.37 -22.22 8.92
CA GLU A 821 1.32 -23.32 8.96
C GLU A 821 2.41 -23.06 7.91
N PRO A 822 3.64 -23.59 8.10
CA PRO A 822 4.72 -23.47 7.12
C PRO A 822 4.37 -23.91 5.69
N ARG A 823 3.31 -24.71 5.53
CA ARG A 823 2.76 -25.21 4.24
C ARG A 823 2.34 -24.11 3.27
N ASP A 824 2.01 -22.92 3.76
CA ASP A 824 1.49 -21.84 2.92
C ASP A 824 2.57 -21.18 2.05
N ILE A 825 3.85 -21.38 2.42
CA ILE A 825 5.00 -20.98 1.62
C ILE A 825 5.34 -22.04 0.57
N GLU A 826 4.84 -23.26 0.72
CA GLU A 826 5.14 -24.43 -0.12
C GLU A 826 4.48 -24.39 -1.51
N HIS A 827 3.62 -23.40 -1.78
CA HIS A 827 3.05 -23.20 -3.11
C HIS A 827 4.18 -23.00 -4.14
N ASN A 828 4.28 -23.90 -5.11
CA ASN A 828 5.44 -23.94 -6.00
C ASN A 828 5.35 -22.96 -7.19
N ARG A 829 4.23 -22.26 -7.38
CA ARG A 829 4.07 -21.31 -8.48
C ARG A 829 4.76 -19.99 -8.22
N ARG A 830 4.90 -19.20 -9.28
CA ARG A 830 5.43 -17.84 -9.21
C ARG A 830 4.64 -16.98 -8.23
N SER A 831 5.35 -16.11 -7.52
CA SER A 831 4.78 -15.25 -6.47
C SER A 831 3.69 -14.31 -6.96
N VAL A 832 3.67 -13.93 -8.23
CA VAL A 832 2.61 -13.11 -8.84
C VAL A 832 1.24 -13.79 -8.79
N TYR A 833 1.21 -15.12 -8.69
CA TYR A 833 -0.02 -15.92 -8.60
C TYR A 833 -0.45 -16.25 -7.16
N LEU A 834 0.35 -15.88 -6.16
CA LEU A 834 -0.05 -16.05 -4.77
C LEU A 834 -1.23 -15.13 -4.44
N PRO A 835 -2.18 -15.58 -3.62
CA PRO A 835 -3.26 -14.72 -3.14
C PRO A 835 -2.70 -13.52 -2.38
N VAL A 836 -3.17 -12.34 -2.73
CA VAL A 836 -2.86 -11.08 -2.04
C VAL A 836 -4.07 -10.70 -1.18
N ILE A 837 -3.98 -10.97 0.11
CA ILE A 837 -5.05 -10.67 1.05
C ILE A 837 -4.68 -9.41 1.83
N ARG A 838 -5.53 -8.39 1.81
CA ARG A 838 -5.34 -7.13 2.54
C ARG A 838 -5.21 -7.39 4.04
N GLY A 839 -4.24 -6.73 4.67
CA GLY A 839 -3.95 -6.95 6.10
C GLY A 839 -3.28 -8.28 6.44
N VAL A 840 -3.16 -9.22 5.49
CA VAL A 840 -2.60 -10.56 5.74
C VAL A 840 -1.78 -11.02 4.52
N LEU A 841 -0.52 -10.64 4.49
CA LEU A 841 0.40 -11.06 3.43
C LEU A 841 1.13 -12.36 3.83
N PRO A 842 1.52 -13.20 2.85
CA PRO A 842 2.47 -14.29 3.10
C PRO A 842 3.70 -13.76 3.83
N PRO A 843 4.19 -14.43 4.91
CA PRO A 843 5.25 -13.89 5.78
C PRO A 843 6.51 -13.49 5.03
N ILE A 844 6.93 -14.29 4.06
CA ILE A 844 8.12 -13.99 3.25
C ILE A 844 7.92 -12.71 2.42
N LEU A 845 6.73 -12.49 1.86
CA LEU A 845 6.46 -11.29 1.08
C LEU A 845 6.44 -10.05 1.99
N GLY A 846 5.73 -10.13 3.13
CA GLY A 846 5.68 -9.03 4.09
C GLY A 846 7.05 -8.70 4.68
N LEU A 847 7.89 -9.73 4.94
CA LEU A 847 9.23 -9.55 5.50
C LEU A 847 10.21 -8.87 4.54
N PHE A 848 10.03 -9.04 3.23
CA PHE A 848 10.90 -8.48 2.19
C PHE A 848 10.24 -7.33 1.41
N ASP A 849 9.41 -6.53 2.10
CA ASP A 849 8.83 -5.26 1.63
C ASP A 849 7.96 -5.39 0.36
N PHE A 850 7.06 -6.37 0.36
CA PHE A 850 6.01 -6.43 -0.64
C PHE A 850 5.15 -5.15 -0.62
N ALA A 851 4.68 -4.70 -1.78
CA ALA A 851 3.82 -3.52 -1.87
C ALA A 851 2.55 -3.68 -1.03
N SER A 852 2.21 -2.66 -0.22
CA SER A 852 0.95 -2.64 0.51
C SER A 852 -0.24 -2.65 -0.46
N PRO A 853 -1.15 -3.64 -0.38
CA PRO A 853 -2.32 -3.68 -1.24
C PRO A 853 -3.43 -2.71 -0.79
N GLU A 854 -3.20 -1.95 0.29
CA GLU A 854 -4.18 -0.98 0.82
C GLU A 854 -4.20 0.34 0.06
N ARG A 855 -3.14 0.64 -0.68
CA ARG A 855 -2.94 1.91 -1.39
C ARG A 855 -2.14 1.73 -2.67
N THR A 856 -2.17 2.73 -3.52
CA THR A 856 -1.26 2.85 -4.68
C THR A 856 0.19 2.93 -4.21
N VAL A 857 1.07 2.09 -4.77
CA VAL A 857 2.50 2.03 -4.45
C VAL A 857 3.31 1.93 -5.73
N ALA A 858 3.89 3.01 -6.20
CA ALA A 858 4.82 2.98 -7.33
C ALA A 858 6.28 2.72 -6.88
N LEU A 859 6.64 3.19 -5.69
CA LEU A 859 7.95 2.95 -5.07
C LEU A 859 7.75 2.12 -3.79
N ARG A 860 8.34 0.94 -3.74
CA ARG A 860 8.33 0.07 -2.56
C ARG A 860 9.39 0.50 -1.56
N ASP A 861 9.13 0.22 -0.29
CA ASP A 861 10.13 0.38 0.75
C ASP A 861 11.29 -0.63 0.55
N GLU A 862 12.47 -0.29 1.04
CA GLU A 862 13.66 -1.16 1.07
C GLU A 862 14.23 -1.18 2.48
N SER A 863 13.65 -2.02 3.36
CA SER A 863 14.13 -2.15 4.74
C SER A 863 15.24 -3.19 4.87
N THR A 864 16.16 -2.97 5.80
CA THR A 864 17.14 -3.97 6.23
C THR A 864 16.95 -4.20 7.72
N VAL A 865 16.31 -5.31 8.07
CA VAL A 865 15.94 -5.62 9.44
C VAL A 865 16.53 -6.99 9.86
N PRO A 866 16.87 -7.18 11.16
CA PRO A 866 17.43 -8.45 11.65
C PRO A 866 16.54 -9.66 11.37
N ALA A 867 15.21 -9.46 11.30
CA ALA A 867 14.27 -10.54 11.02
C ALA A 867 14.47 -11.18 9.64
N GLN A 868 14.93 -10.40 8.64
CA GLN A 868 15.27 -10.94 7.31
C GLN A 868 16.46 -11.91 7.38
N ALA A 869 17.53 -11.53 8.10
CA ALA A 869 18.69 -12.42 8.30
C ALA A 869 18.32 -13.67 9.10
N LEU A 870 17.52 -13.52 10.16
CA LEU A 870 17.04 -14.65 10.96
C LEU A 870 16.16 -15.60 10.15
N PHE A 871 15.32 -15.08 9.26
CA PHE A 871 14.54 -15.89 8.34
C PHE A 871 15.44 -16.75 7.45
N LEU A 872 16.47 -16.13 6.84
CA LEU A 872 17.38 -16.83 5.95
C LEU A 872 18.17 -17.94 6.66
N LEU A 873 18.52 -17.73 7.92
CA LEU A 873 19.34 -18.67 8.70
C LEU A 873 18.54 -19.79 9.38
N ASN A 874 17.27 -19.53 9.76
CA ASN A 874 16.56 -20.43 10.69
C ASN A 874 15.21 -20.93 10.16
N ASN A 875 14.74 -20.43 8.99
CA ASN A 875 13.41 -20.83 8.52
C ASN A 875 13.47 -22.24 7.89
N PRO A 876 12.61 -23.19 8.32
CA PRO A 876 12.60 -24.55 7.79
C PRO A 876 12.38 -24.61 6.27
N TRP A 877 11.61 -23.69 5.72
CA TRP A 877 11.42 -23.58 4.28
C TRP A 877 12.74 -23.27 3.55
N MET A 878 13.56 -22.34 4.10
CA MET A 878 14.88 -22.03 3.53
C MET A 878 15.80 -23.24 3.58
N GLU A 879 15.80 -23.98 4.71
CA GLU A 879 16.57 -25.21 4.84
C GLU A 879 16.13 -26.26 3.81
N GLN A 880 14.82 -26.41 3.59
CA GLN A 880 14.29 -27.34 2.59
C GLN A 880 14.73 -26.95 1.18
N GLN A 881 14.61 -25.66 0.81
CA GLN A 881 15.05 -25.17 -0.50
C GLN A 881 16.56 -25.36 -0.71
N ALA A 882 17.37 -25.15 0.33
CA ALA A 882 18.80 -25.39 0.25
C ALA A 882 19.13 -26.89 0.04
N ARG A 883 18.39 -27.78 0.72
CA ARG A 883 18.53 -29.25 0.50
C ARG A 883 18.13 -29.65 -0.92
N ASP A 884 17.06 -29.08 -1.44
CA ASP A 884 16.60 -29.37 -2.80
C ASP A 884 17.59 -28.86 -3.85
N ALA A 885 18.16 -27.66 -3.65
CA ALA A 885 19.23 -27.14 -4.48
C ALA A 885 20.48 -28.05 -4.44
N ALA A 886 20.89 -28.49 -3.25
CA ALA A 886 22.01 -29.41 -3.11
C ALA A 886 21.78 -30.75 -3.81
N ARG A 887 20.57 -31.33 -3.70
CA ARG A 887 20.22 -32.57 -4.41
C ARG A 887 20.29 -32.38 -5.93
N ARG A 888 19.77 -31.25 -6.44
CA ARG A 888 19.83 -30.90 -7.85
C ARG A 888 21.27 -30.84 -8.35
N LEU A 889 22.13 -30.11 -7.65
CA LEU A 889 23.55 -29.98 -7.99
C LEU A 889 24.27 -31.35 -7.97
N LEU A 890 24.00 -32.19 -6.96
CA LEU A 890 24.60 -33.51 -6.86
C LEU A 890 24.08 -34.51 -7.91
N SER A 891 22.89 -34.34 -8.41
CA SER A 891 22.30 -35.17 -9.47
C SER A 891 22.77 -34.79 -10.87
N ASP A 892 23.22 -33.57 -11.06
CA ASP A 892 23.69 -33.04 -12.34
C ASP A 892 25.21 -33.23 -12.46
N ARG A 893 25.61 -34.32 -13.04
CA ARG A 893 27.04 -34.66 -13.22
C ARG A 893 27.79 -33.65 -14.09
N THR A 894 27.10 -32.89 -14.94
CA THR A 894 27.72 -31.88 -15.80
C THR A 894 28.11 -30.60 -15.05
N LEU A 895 27.56 -30.40 -13.84
CA LEU A 895 27.90 -29.25 -12.99
C LEU A 895 29.03 -29.58 -11.99
N LEU A 896 29.46 -30.86 -11.86
CA LEU A 896 30.51 -31.30 -10.95
C LEU A 896 31.89 -31.42 -11.63
N ASP A 897 31.91 -31.54 -12.96
CA ASP A 897 33.11 -31.48 -13.80
C ASP A 897 33.40 -30.04 -14.27
#